data_dd6f80b285941ac28926040bb7f84197
#
_entry.id   dd6f80b285941ac28926040bb7f84197
#
_cell.length_a   1.000
_cell.length_b   1.000
_cell.length_c   1.000
_cell.angle_alpha   90.00
_cell.angle_beta   90.00
_cell.angle_gamma   90.00
#
_symmetry.space_group_name_H-M   'P 1'
#
loop_
_entity.id
_entity.type
_entity.pdbx_description
1 polymer ?
#
loop_
_entity_poly.entity_id
_entity_poly.type
_entity_poly.pdbx_seq_one_letter_code
_entity_poly.pdbx_strand_id
1 'polypeptide(L)'
;MRGISACPTGNSLTFTCGLRLPACRMLVTTISSQSRQENPVSEQDTSESLQVASKQQTNTGRNPSEPATSSNKQGGQSTLLVILGVITFVSWVVYFCTGAERNDPKIHWLPISLMLTIIFVTILFLWKKVWFLKNVSQFNSWIFGVTIIGGTIAFLLPLAIADNFSSNGEGTALRQMLIYTTGGLLGVITLSETRRKNDLEKSKFTEQQDQFRKQLEAQKANLESQLDAQKKTLSSQLEAQKENLESQLKAQHDNLELQLTSQEKKDKRDHSREVHAERRSRYTKAVEQLAHEKSAVRLGGIYTLVGLVDEWLEDEALTNEEQLKEGQTIINNLCSYIRSPFLTAEKIEAYEARNDFNQLEEYEAASSFEEYSPQLRAQYERFKESGSFKNFQDITADYAKFHEEQDVRRTIFVEMSKRSSTFTKNEKEEMVPSPSTWSNFEFDFSRAPIFYPLNDLTIEKGNFSSSKFHAKADFSRVTFTCNANFSGTIFTNDANFIDATFINNADFNKSIFIGEAKFIGATHFINAKDFSRVTFSGNADFNNAEFHSKANFTGADFAHEANFNNATFTGDAIFRDVIFTGEAKFGGVIFNKHTNFVEATFKGGAGFSKMTFTEFEPWFFEMCRHARFSAAMNPHDYNFSVTTKSKPVNLGTATLLGKTFKIPLGTILFDPDSNDISDLAK
;
A
#
# COMPACT_ATOMS: atom_id res chain seq x y z
N MET A 1 -46.82 -2.53 -49.72
CA MET A 1 -46.96 -1.42 -50.69
C MET A 1 -45.83 -0.42 -50.41
N ARG A 2 -44.94 -0.31 -51.38
CA ARG A 2 -44.16 0.88 -51.80
C ARG A 2 -43.35 1.63 -50.70
N GLY A 3 -42.07 1.89 -50.85
CA GLY A 3 -41.09 1.89 -51.97
C GLY A 3 -39.78 2.34 -51.40
N ILE A 4 -38.66 1.76 -51.69
CA ILE A 4 -37.65 2.03 -52.72
C ILE A 4 -37.20 3.48 -52.78
N SER A 5 -35.92 3.73 -52.47
CA SER A 5 -34.91 4.49 -53.21
C SER A 5 -33.64 4.54 -52.36
N ALA A 6 -32.58 3.92 -52.72
CA ALA A 6 -31.56 4.12 -53.74
C ALA A 6 -30.38 4.92 -53.25
N CYS A 7 -29.22 4.27 -53.26
CA CYS A 7 -27.85 4.84 -53.24
C CYS A 7 -27.56 5.76 -54.43
N PRO A 8 -26.53 6.61 -54.34
CA PRO A 8 -25.40 6.39 -55.23
C PRO A 8 -23.99 6.62 -54.60
N THR A 9 -23.11 5.71 -54.90
CA THR A 9 -21.80 5.76 -55.55
C THR A 9 -20.80 6.88 -55.20
N GLY A 10 -19.65 6.47 -54.69
CA GLY A 10 -18.33 6.71 -55.24
C GLY A 10 -17.55 7.86 -54.68
N ASN A 11 -16.43 7.59 -54.00
CA ASN A 11 -15.11 7.92 -54.49
C ASN A 11 -13.99 7.51 -53.50
N SER A 12 -12.99 6.93 -54.06
CA SER A 12 -11.67 6.64 -53.52
C SER A 12 -10.98 7.85 -52.86
N LEU A 13 -10.43 7.66 -51.65
CA LEU A 13 -9.36 8.51 -51.16
C LEU A 13 -8.32 7.67 -50.38
N THR A 14 -7.13 7.78 -50.91
CA THR A 14 -5.83 7.31 -50.50
C THR A 14 -5.53 7.48 -49.02
N PHE A 15 -5.11 6.38 -48.38
CA PHE A 15 -4.50 6.40 -47.04
C PHE A 15 -3.08 6.96 -47.13
N THR A 16 -2.85 8.12 -46.54
CA THR A 16 -1.53 8.60 -46.14
C THR A 16 -1.36 8.29 -44.65
N CYS A 17 -0.41 7.41 -44.40
CA CYS A 17 0.06 7.03 -43.07
C CYS A 17 0.86 8.19 -42.45
N GLY A 18 0.26 8.87 -41.44
CA GLY A 18 0.93 9.90 -40.68
C GLY A 18 1.28 9.37 -39.27
N LEU A 19 2.48 8.84 -39.11
CA LEU A 19 3.06 8.54 -37.80
C LEU A 19 3.36 9.84 -37.05
N ARG A 20 2.64 10.19 -36.02
CA ARG A 20 3.01 11.20 -35.03
C ARG A 20 3.63 10.52 -33.80
N LEU A 21 4.91 10.71 -33.65
CA LEU A 21 5.65 10.48 -32.42
C LEU A 21 5.36 11.63 -31.42
N PRO A 22 5.10 11.39 -30.14
CA PRO A 22 5.05 12.45 -29.15
C PRO A 22 6.47 12.80 -28.68
N ALA A 23 6.82 14.06 -28.86
CA ALA A 23 8.05 14.65 -28.38
C ALA A 23 8.06 14.77 -26.84
N CYS A 24 9.10 14.28 -26.21
CA CYS A 24 9.47 14.58 -24.82
C CYS A 24 9.81 16.08 -24.70
N ARG A 25 9.03 16.82 -23.94
CA ARG A 25 9.38 18.16 -23.47
C ARG A 25 10.22 18.03 -22.19
N MET A 26 11.49 18.32 -22.29
CA MET A 26 12.31 18.69 -21.14
C MET A 26 11.91 20.10 -20.68
N LEU A 27 11.51 20.24 -19.46
CA LEU A 27 11.36 21.52 -18.75
C LEU A 27 12.69 21.85 -18.10
N VAL A 28 13.38 22.85 -18.68
CA VAL A 28 14.48 23.58 -18.03
C VAL A 28 13.84 24.72 -17.26
N THR A 29 13.89 24.67 -15.93
CA THR A 29 13.53 25.81 -15.07
C THR A 29 14.76 26.61 -14.74
N THR A 30 14.83 27.78 -15.35
CA THR A 30 15.76 28.85 -15.03
C THR A 30 15.31 29.54 -13.75
N ILE A 31 16.20 29.57 -12.76
CA ILE A 31 16.02 30.37 -11.52
C ILE A 31 16.46 31.80 -11.83
N SER A 32 15.55 32.74 -11.74
CA SER A 32 15.83 34.16 -11.69
C SER A 32 15.59 34.65 -10.27
N SER A 33 16.64 35.24 -9.73
CA SER A 33 16.72 35.95 -8.46
C SER A 33 15.95 37.27 -8.49
N GLN A 34 15.14 37.56 -7.51
CA GLN A 34 14.91 38.95 -7.07
C GLN A 34 14.68 39.05 -5.57
N SER A 35 15.47 39.92 -4.99
CA SER A 35 15.55 40.40 -3.63
C SER A 35 14.37 41.30 -3.20
N ARG A 36 14.03 41.26 -1.90
CA ARG A 36 13.67 42.42 -1.03
C ARG A 36 13.44 41.86 0.38
N GLN A 37 14.31 42.22 1.30
CA GLN A 37 14.26 43.22 2.35
C GLN A 37 12.93 43.29 3.12
N GLU A 38 12.92 42.95 4.42
CA GLU A 38 13.05 43.85 5.55
C GLU A 38 13.01 43.11 6.90
N ASN A 39 13.92 43.52 7.79
CA ASN A 39 14.06 43.23 9.22
C ASN A 39 13.06 44.12 10.01
N PRO A 40 13.06 44.21 11.38
CA PRO A 40 13.86 43.51 12.39
C PRO A 40 13.14 43.27 13.76
N VAL A 41 13.96 43.00 14.82
CA VAL A 41 13.78 43.19 16.28
C VAL A 41 13.32 41.95 17.03
N SER A 42 13.86 41.50 18.10
CA SER A 42 14.98 41.80 19.06
C SER A 42 15.03 40.66 20.06
N GLU A 43 16.15 40.42 20.53
CA GLU A 43 16.79 40.52 21.86
C GLU A 43 16.66 39.25 22.71
N GLN A 44 17.69 38.83 23.15
CA GLN A 44 18.71 38.92 24.23
C GLN A 44 18.71 37.61 24.99
N ASP A 45 19.66 37.07 25.57
CA ASP A 45 21.04 37.33 26.10
C ASP A 45 21.47 36.00 26.70
N THR A 46 22.58 35.62 26.88
CA THR A 46 23.86 35.91 27.49
C THR A 46 24.71 34.64 27.51
N SER A 47 25.90 34.75 27.13
CA SER A 47 27.24 34.80 27.79
C SER A 47 27.72 33.43 28.32
N GLU A 48 28.93 33.06 28.28
CA GLU A 48 30.30 33.53 28.37
C GLU A 48 31.21 32.32 28.11
N SER A 49 32.19 32.46 27.35
CA SER A 49 33.62 32.79 27.53
C SER A 49 34.51 31.62 27.97
N LEU A 50 35.60 31.44 27.35
CA LEU A 50 37.03 31.81 27.50
C LEU A 50 37.86 30.90 26.57
N GLN A 51 38.50 31.40 25.58
CA GLN A 51 39.89 31.87 25.44
C GLN A 51 40.95 30.98 26.14
N VAL A 52 41.96 30.56 25.41
CA VAL A 52 43.30 31.18 25.29
C VAL A 52 44.16 30.25 24.40
N ALA A 53 44.63 30.66 23.30
CA ALA A 53 45.97 31.15 22.87
C ALA A 53 47.10 30.13 23.12
N SER A 54 48.09 29.93 22.34
CA SER A 54 48.82 30.72 21.36
C SER A 54 50.00 29.93 20.82
N LYS A 55 50.45 30.40 19.65
CA LYS A 55 51.83 30.55 19.15
C LYS A 55 52.68 29.37 18.71
N GLN A 56 52.99 29.40 17.46
CA GLN A 56 54.24 29.85 16.80
C GLN A 56 55.38 28.82 16.89
N GLN A 57 56.15 28.50 15.92
CA GLN A 57 56.91 29.14 14.84
C GLN A 57 57.73 28.00 14.21
N THR A 58 58.16 27.92 13.10
CA THR A 58 58.78 28.62 12.00
C THR A 58 59.62 27.66 11.15
N ASN A 59 59.64 27.97 9.88
CA ASN A 59 60.79 27.97 8.96
C ASN A 59 61.45 26.62 8.59
N THR A 60 61.73 26.38 7.42
CA THR A 60 62.42 26.84 6.21
C THR A 60 62.56 25.62 5.31
N GLY A 61 62.47 25.59 4.10
CA GLY A 61 62.88 26.41 3.00
C GLY A 61 63.34 25.55 1.85
N ARG A 62 63.05 26.03 0.67
CA ARG A 62 63.71 25.76 -0.61
C ARG A 62 63.00 24.89 -1.64
N ASN A 63 62.40 25.60 -2.55
CA ASN A 63 62.43 25.34 -3.98
C ASN A 63 63.84 25.40 -4.52
N PRO A 64 64.21 24.93 -5.67
CA PRO A 64 63.49 25.11 -6.92
C PRO A 64 63.67 23.96 -7.96
N SER A 65 62.82 23.88 -8.93
CA SER A 65 63.17 23.95 -10.37
C SER A 65 62.12 23.26 -11.22
N GLU A 66 61.45 24.06 -11.96
CA GLU A 66 60.98 23.67 -13.31
C GLU A 66 62.20 23.45 -14.24
N PRO A 67 62.05 22.66 -15.29
CA PRO A 67 61.49 23.25 -16.51
C PRO A 67 60.63 22.35 -17.40
N ALA A 68 59.62 22.97 -17.95
CA ALA A 68 59.37 23.13 -19.39
C ALA A 68 59.10 21.91 -20.29
N THR A 69 57.91 22.00 -20.87
CA THR A 69 57.53 21.68 -22.25
C THR A 69 57.57 20.24 -22.76
N SER A 70 56.39 19.72 -23.00
CA SER A 70 56.11 19.22 -24.32
C SER A 70 54.62 19.28 -24.65
N SER A 71 54.39 20.01 -25.68
CA SER A 71 53.15 20.30 -26.33
C SER A 71 52.56 19.10 -27.05
N ASN A 72 51.26 19.09 -27.12
CA ASN A 72 50.50 18.71 -28.30
C ASN A 72 50.47 17.25 -28.76
N LYS A 73 49.56 16.49 -28.14
CA LYS A 73 48.91 15.30 -28.77
C LYS A 73 47.44 15.12 -28.39
N GLN A 74 46.71 16.18 -28.13
CA GLN A 74 45.29 16.10 -27.80
C GLN A 74 44.35 16.24 -29.01
N GLY A 75 44.82 16.64 -30.16
CA GLY A 75 43.99 16.85 -31.37
C GLY A 75 43.54 15.58 -32.08
N GLY A 76 44.34 14.50 -32.02
CA GLY A 76 44.06 13.29 -32.80
C GLY A 76 43.04 12.33 -32.16
N GLN A 77 42.97 12.32 -30.86
CA GLN A 77 42.05 11.37 -30.16
C GLN A 77 40.61 11.87 -30.11
N SER A 78 40.40 13.18 -30.01
CA SER A 78 39.03 13.76 -30.05
C SER A 78 38.42 13.66 -31.45
N THR A 79 39.23 13.80 -32.48
CA THR A 79 38.80 13.69 -33.88
C THR A 79 38.38 12.24 -34.20
N LEU A 80 39.10 11.26 -33.68
CA LEU A 80 38.79 9.83 -33.87
C LEU A 80 37.49 9.43 -33.20
N LEU A 81 37.19 9.98 -32.02
CA LEU A 81 35.92 9.77 -31.32
C LEU A 81 34.72 10.42 -32.02
N VAL A 82 34.92 11.62 -32.57
CA VAL A 82 33.89 12.31 -33.35
C VAL A 82 33.61 11.52 -34.63
N ILE A 83 34.66 11.05 -35.32
CA ILE A 83 34.53 10.24 -36.55
C ILE A 83 33.80 8.92 -36.24
N LEU A 84 34.16 8.23 -35.14
CA LEU A 84 33.46 7.00 -34.74
C LEU A 84 32.00 7.26 -34.35
N GLY A 85 31.73 8.38 -33.68
CA GLY A 85 30.36 8.81 -33.33
C GLY A 85 29.53 9.09 -34.59
N VAL A 86 30.12 9.75 -35.60
CA VAL A 86 29.46 10.01 -36.86
C VAL A 86 29.23 8.71 -37.63
N ILE A 87 30.20 7.79 -37.65
CA ILE A 87 30.07 6.48 -38.32
C ILE A 87 28.95 5.65 -37.63
N THR A 88 28.88 5.62 -36.30
CA THR A 88 27.79 4.94 -35.60
C THR A 88 26.43 5.58 -35.87
N PHE A 89 26.36 6.90 -35.91
CA PHE A 89 25.14 7.64 -36.22
C PHE A 89 24.70 7.39 -37.67
N VAL A 90 25.61 7.46 -38.62
CA VAL A 90 25.34 7.17 -40.04
C VAL A 90 24.90 5.72 -40.22
N SER A 91 25.51 4.76 -39.52
CA SER A 91 25.10 3.36 -39.55
C SER A 91 23.66 3.16 -39.07
N TRP A 92 23.26 3.89 -38.03
CA TRP A 92 21.85 3.90 -37.54
C TRP A 92 20.90 4.60 -38.50
N VAL A 93 21.32 5.72 -39.12
CA VAL A 93 20.52 6.41 -40.13
C VAL A 93 20.34 5.53 -41.37
N VAL A 94 21.37 4.83 -41.83
CA VAL A 94 21.27 3.86 -42.92
C VAL A 94 20.32 2.73 -42.55
N TYR A 95 20.40 2.22 -41.33
CA TYR A 95 19.46 1.21 -40.83
C TYR A 95 18.00 1.68 -40.88
N PHE A 96 17.72 2.92 -40.47
CA PHE A 96 16.36 3.47 -40.46
C PHE A 96 15.88 3.93 -41.86
N CYS A 97 16.77 4.40 -42.71
CA CYS A 97 16.39 4.95 -44.02
C CYS A 97 16.30 3.89 -45.14
N THR A 98 17.00 2.78 -45.00
CA THR A 98 16.97 1.69 -46.00
C THR A 98 15.75 0.80 -45.86
N GLY A 99 14.69 1.25 -45.19
CA GLY A 99 13.36 0.64 -45.01
C GLY A 99 13.39 -0.82 -45.41
N ALA A 100 13.95 -1.67 -44.57
CA ALA A 100 14.33 -3.02 -44.91
C ALA A 100 13.12 -3.79 -45.46
N GLU A 101 13.06 -3.96 -46.75
CA GLU A 101 12.29 -5.05 -47.32
C GLU A 101 12.89 -6.34 -46.80
N ARG A 102 12.07 -7.07 -46.12
CA ARG A 102 12.31 -8.18 -45.18
C ARG A 102 12.96 -9.43 -45.80
N ASN A 103 13.43 -9.39 -47.05
CA ASN A 103 13.81 -10.60 -47.81
C ASN A 103 15.16 -10.57 -48.52
N ASP A 104 16.08 -9.67 -48.16
CA ASP A 104 17.41 -9.72 -48.79
C ASP A 104 18.46 -10.30 -47.82
N PRO A 105 19.00 -11.51 -48.12
CA PRO A 105 19.82 -12.27 -47.16
C PRO A 105 21.26 -11.81 -47.03
N LYS A 106 21.66 -10.67 -47.58
CA LYS A 106 23.11 -10.40 -47.80
C LYS A 106 23.74 -9.32 -46.93
N ILE A 107 23.03 -8.42 -46.28
CA ILE A 107 23.68 -7.42 -45.39
C ILE A 107 22.78 -7.10 -44.21
N HIS A 108 23.05 -7.71 -43.08
CA HIS A 108 22.40 -7.36 -41.79
C HIS A 108 23.06 -6.10 -41.21
N TRP A 109 22.56 -4.91 -41.54
CA TRP A 109 23.04 -3.63 -40.98
C TRP A 109 22.80 -3.51 -39.46
N LEU A 110 21.80 -4.20 -38.93
CA LEU A 110 21.51 -4.20 -37.50
C LEU A 110 22.67 -4.71 -36.64
N PRO A 111 23.27 -5.89 -36.89
CA PRO A 111 24.41 -6.35 -36.09
C PRO A 111 25.65 -5.46 -36.29
N ILE A 112 25.81 -4.85 -37.45
CA ILE A 112 26.95 -3.93 -37.71
C ILE A 112 26.76 -2.63 -36.91
N SER A 113 25.59 -2.02 -36.92
CA SER A 113 25.30 -0.81 -36.14
C SER A 113 25.38 -1.07 -34.64
N LEU A 114 24.96 -2.24 -34.20
CA LEU A 114 25.04 -2.68 -32.79
C LEU A 114 26.50 -2.86 -32.37
N MET A 115 27.33 -3.53 -33.19
CA MET A 115 28.76 -3.70 -32.93
C MET A 115 29.49 -2.37 -32.89
N LEU A 116 29.21 -1.47 -33.84
CA LEU A 116 29.81 -0.13 -33.85
C LEU A 116 29.42 0.69 -32.62
N THR A 117 28.19 0.57 -32.17
CA THR A 117 27.70 1.25 -30.96
C THR A 117 28.41 0.71 -29.71
N ILE A 118 28.58 -0.59 -29.59
CA ILE A 118 29.33 -1.22 -28.49
C ILE A 118 30.79 -0.77 -28.50
N ILE A 119 31.43 -0.77 -29.64
CA ILE A 119 32.83 -0.32 -29.79
C ILE A 119 32.96 1.17 -29.43
N PHE A 120 32.03 2.01 -29.86
CA PHE A 120 32.03 3.45 -29.55
C PHE A 120 31.84 3.69 -28.04
N VAL A 121 30.88 3.01 -27.40
CA VAL A 121 30.64 3.10 -25.95
C VAL A 121 31.85 2.60 -25.16
N THR A 122 32.50 1.53 -25.63
CA THR A 122 33.72 0.98 -24.99
C THR A 122 34.88 1.94 -25.07
N ILE A 123 35.08 2.58 -26.23
CA ILE A 123 36.14 3.58 -26.45
C ILE A 123 35.85 4.85 -25.61
N LEU A 124 34.61 5.32 -25.55
CA LEU A 124 34.20 6.43 -24.69
C LEU A 124 34.46 6.13 -23.20
N PHE A 125 34.18 4.91 -22.78
CA PHE A 125 34.45 4.46 -21.41
C PHE A 125 35.95 4.43 -21.10
N LEU A 126 36.76 3.89 -22.01
CA LEU A 126 38.24 3.87 -21.88
C LEU A 126 38.83 5.28 -21.88
N TRP A 127 38.29 6.20 -22.69
CA TRP A 127 38.74 7.59 -22.74
C TRP A 127 38.41 8.38 -21.49
N LYS A 128 37.20 8.25 -20.95
CA LYS A 128 36.82 8.83 -19.66
C LYS A 128 37.59 8.22 -18.48
N LYS A 129 38.02 6.97 -18.57
CA LYS A 129 38.83 6.32 -17.51
C LYS A 129 40.16 7.05 -17.30
N VAL A 130 40.74 7.61 -18.35
CA VAL A 130 42.00 8.36 -18.23
C VAL A 130 41.82 9.74 -17.59
N TRP A 131 40.65 10.37 -17.71
CA TRP A 131 40.42 11.74 -17.24
C TRP A 131 39.72 11.84 -15.90
N PHE A 132 38.77 10.95 -15.62
CA PHE A 132 37.90 11.07 -14.40
C PHE A 132 38.34 10.18 -13.23
N LEU A 133 39.18 9.17 -13.46
CA LEU A 133 39.44 8.09 -12.50
C LEU A 133 40.79 8.14 -11.82
N LYS A 134 41.40 9.30 -11.67
CA LYS A 134 42.63 9.42 -10.86
C LYS A 134 42.44 9.11 -9.37
N ASN A 135 41.19 9.06 -8.87
CA ASN A 135 40.88 8.91 -7.44
C ASN A 135 39.84 7.82 -7.10
N VAL A 136 39.48 6.92 -8.02
CA VAL A 136 38.50 5.85 -7.73
C VAL A 136 39.18 4.48 -7.85
N SER A 137 38.93 3.60 -6.87
CA SER A 137 39.51 2.26 -6.84
C SER A 137 39.23 1.48 -8.13
N GLN A 138 40.18 0.66 -8.58
CA GLN A 138 40.09 -0.14 -9.80
C GLN A 138 38.79 -0.96 -9.90
N PHE A 139 38.26 -1.38 -8.76
CA PHE A 139 37.07 -2.21 -8.65
C PHE A 139 35.78 -1.43 -9.01
N ASN A 140 35.63 -0.21 -8.48
CA ASN A 140 34.44 0.62 -8.77
C ASN A 140 34.41 1.06 -10.26
N SER A 141 35.57 1.28 -10.85
CA SER A 141 35.73 1.56 -12.25
C SER A 141 35.30 0.38 -13.13
N TRP A 142 35.59 -0.82 -12.72
CA TRP A 142 35.21 -2.05 -13.43
C TRP A 142 33.70 -2.31 -13.33
N ILE A 143 33.11 -2.14 -12.14
CA ILE A 143 31.65 -2.28 -11.94
C ILE A 143 30.88 -1.26 -12.80
N PHE A 144 31.33 0.01 -12.80
CA PHE A 144 30.70 1.05 -13.64
C PHE A 144 30.76 0.69 -15.14
N GLY A 145 31.88 0.13 -15.58
CA GLY A 145 32.04 -0.34 -16.95
C GLY A 145 31.09 -1.48 -17.31
N VAL A 146 31.04 -2.50 -16.48
CA VAL A 146 30.18 -3.67 -16.68
C VAL A 146 28.70 -3.26 -16.64
N THR A 147 28.31 -2.33 -15.76
CA THR A 147 26.94 -1.85 -15.64
C THR A 147 26.50 -1.08 -16.89
N ILE A 148 27.37 -0.20 -17.42
CA ILE A 148 27.05 0.56 -18.65
C ILE A 148 26.98 -0.39 -19.85
N ILE A 149 27.96 -1.28 -20.01
CA ILE A 149 27.98 -2.24 -21.11
C ILE A 149 26.78 -3.20 -21.01
N GLY A 150 26.49 -3.75 -19.83
CA GLY A 150 25.36 -4.63 -19.60
C GLY A 150 24.02 -3.93 -19.84
N GLY A 151 23.88 -2.69 -19.39
CA GLY A 151 22.69 -1.87 -19.64
C GLY A 151 22.49 -1.54 -21.11
N THR A 152 23.56 -1.25 -21.83
CA THR A 152 23.53 -0.97 -23.29
C THR A 152 23.15 -2.22 -24.07
N ILE A 153 23.72 -3.37 -23.73
CA ILE A 153 23.38 -4.66 -24.34
C ILE A 153 21.90 -5.02 -24.04
N ALA A 154 21.45 -4.88 -22.80
CA ALA A 154 20.07 -5.18 -22.40
C ALA A 154 19.04 -4.27 -23.09
N PHE A 155 19.41 -3.03 -23.39
CA PHE A 155 18.55 -2.08 -24.10
C PHE A 155 18.51 -2.34 -25.62
N LEU A 156 19.66 -2.67 -26.23
CA LEU A 156 19.80 -2.82 -27.68
C LEU A 156 19.49 -4.24 -28.16
N LEU A 157 19.72 -5.26 -27.34
CA LEU A 157 19.47 -6.65 -27.73
C LEU A 157 18.00 -6.95 -28.07
N PRO A 158 17.00 -6.46 -27.29
CA PRO A 158 15.59 -6.65 -27.67
C PRO A 158 15.22 -5.98 -29.00
N LEU A 159 15.83 -4.83 -29.31
CA LEU A 159 15.65 -4.14 -30.59
C LEU A 159 16.27 -4.91 -31.77
N ALA A 160 17.41 -5.58 -31.53
CA ALA A 160 18.10 -6.38 -32.51
C ALA A 160 17.39 -7.70 -32.87
N ILE A 161 16.60 -8.23 -31.93
CA ILE A 161 15.88 -9.50 -32.10
C ILE A 161 14.42 -9.28 -32.55
N ALA A 162 13.93 -8.01 -32.54
CA ALA A 162 12.56 -7.66 -32.87
C ALA A 162 12.10 -8.05 -34.29
N ASP A 163 13.02 -8.30 -35.21
CA ASP A 163 12.71 -8.71 -36.56
C ASP A 163 12.14 -10.15 -36.71
N ASN A 164 12.15 -10.93 -35.64
CA ASN A 164 11.63 -12.30 -35.63
C ASN A 164 10.30 -12.48 -34.90
N PHE A 165 9.69 -11.39 -34.41
CA PHE A 165 8.45 -11.46 -33.62
C PHE A 165 7.22 -11.07 -34.46
N SER A 166 6.70 -12.03 -35.22
CA SER A 166 5.37 -11.90 -35.80
C SER A 166 4.34 -12.59 -34.93
N SER A 167 3.38 -11.81 -34.46
CA SER A 167 2.06 -12.16 -33.96
C SER A 167 1.95 -12.96 -32.64
N ASN A 168 1.26 -12.35 -31.72
CA ASN A 168 0.54 -12.91 -30.60
C ASN A 168 1.31 -13.18 -29.29
N GLY A 169 1.28 -12.21 -28.41
CA GLY A 169 1.46 -12.46 -26.96
C GLY A 169 2.74 -11.92 -26.32
N GLU A 170 3.63 -11.34 -27.05
CA GLU A 170 5.03 -11.11 -26.59
C GLU A 170 5.35 -9.74 -25.97
N GLY A 171 4.36 -8.86 -25.90
CA GLY A 171 4.51 -7.57 -25.18
C GLY A 171 4.77 -7.71 -23.66
N THR A 172 4.42 -8.87 -23.12
CA THR A 172 4.66 -9.20 -21.70
C THR A 172 6.09 -9.62 -21.41
N ALA A 173 6.73 -10.37 -22.32
CA ALA A 173 8.12 -10.81 -22.17
C ALA A 173 9.09 -9.61 -22.20
N LEU A 174 8.82 -8.63 -23.03
CA LEU A 174 9.63 -7.40 -23.16
C LEU A 174 9.53 -6.53 -21.89
N ARG A 175 8.35 -6.44 -21.29
CA ARG A 175 8.14 -5.74 -20.01
C ARG A 175 8.82 -6.47 -18.84
N GLN A 176 8.76 -7.78 -18.80
CA GLN A 176 9.44 -8.58 -17.77
C GLN A 176 10.96 -8.44 -17.86
N MET A 177 11.53 -8.47 -19.08
CA MET A 177 12.96 -8.29 -19.28
C MET A 177 13.45 -6.92 -18.82
N LEU A 178 12.67 -5.86 -19.02
CA LEU A 178 12.96 -4.51 -18.55
C LEU A 178 12.95 -4.41 -17.01
N ILE A 179 12.04 -5.14 -16.35
CA ILE A 179 11.95 -5.20 -14.88
C ILE A 179 13.15 -5.96 -14.31
N TYR A 180 13.55 -7.08 -14.92
CA TYR A 180 14.72 -7.87 -14.45
C TYR A 180 16.04 -7.10 -14.63
N THR A 181 16.19 -6.34 -15.72
CA THR A 181 17.41 -5.54 -15.94
C THR A 181 17.52 -4.36 -14.99
N THR A 182 16.40 -3.69 -14.68
CA THR A 182 16.40 -2.59 -13.70
C THR A 182 16.61 -3.09 -12.28
N GLY A 183 16.01 -4.23 -11.90
CA GLY A 183 16.21 -4.86 -10.59
C GLY A 183 17.64 -5.36 -10.38
N GLY A 184 18.23 -5.99 -11.39
CA GLY A 184 19.63 -6.40 -11.40
C GLY A 184 20.60 -5.23 -11.24
N LEU A 185 20.32 -4.11 -11.91
CA LEU A 185 21.12 -2.89 -11.81
C LEU A 185 21.13 -2.30 -10.40
N LEU A 186 19.97 -2.28 -9.74
CA LEU A 186 19.84 -1.79 -8.37
C LEU A 186 20.61 -2.69 -7.37
N GLY A 187 20.56 -4.00 -7.57
CA GLY A 187 21.30 -4.97 -6.75
C GLY A 187 22.81 -4.80 -6.83
N VAL A 188 23.33 -4.58 -8.03
CA VAL A 188 24.78 -4.35 -8.26
C VAL A 188 25.25 -3.05 -7.61
N ILE A 189 24.47 -1.97 -7.67
CA ILE A 189 24.81 -0.68 -7.05
C ILE A 189 24.86 -0.83 -5.52
N THR A 190 23.89 -1.54 -4.93
CA THR A 190 23.83 -1.75 -3.47
C THR A 190 25.00 -2.60 -2.95
N LEU A 191 25.39 -3.64 -3.71
CA LEU A 191 26.56 -4.49 -3.40
C LEU A 191 27.87 -3.70 -3.48
N SER A 192 28.00 -2.78 -4.44
CA SER A 192 29.20 -1.95 -4.59
C SER A 192 29.38 -0.96 -3.45
N GLU A 193 28.29 -0.36 -2.99
CA GLU A 193 28.29 0.59 -1.87
C GLU A 193 28.66 -0.11 -0.54
N THR A 194 28.14 -1.31 -0.31
CA THR A 194 28.44 -2.12 0.89
C THR A 194 29.92 -2.53 0.92
N ARG A 195 30.48 -2.92 -0.23
CA ARG A 195 31.90 -3.29 -0.31
C ARG A 195 32.83 -2.11 -0.11
N ARG A 196 32.50 -0.94 -0.62
CA ARG A 196 33.28 0.30 -0.42
C ARG A 196 33.36 0.71 1.06
N LYS A 197 32.29 0.49 1.82
CA LYS A 197 32.30 0.75 3.26
C LYS A 197 33.22 -0.22 4.00
N ASN A 198 33.17 -1.50 3.66
CA ASN A 198 34.03 -2.54 4.28
C ASN A 198 35.53 -2.32 4.00
N ASP A 199 35.89 -1.88 2.78
CA ASP A 199 37.31 -1.63 2.46
C ASP A 199 37.87 -0.39 3.20
N LEU A 200 37.02 0.63 3.42
CA LEU A 200 37.40 1.82 4.17
C LEU A 200 37.62 1.55 5.67
N GLU A 201 36.87 0.59 6.22
CA GLU A 201 37.01 0.18 7.63
C GLU A 201 38.22 -0.72 7.84
N LYS A 202 38.55 -1.59 6.88
CA LYS A 202 39.78 -2.39 6.91
C LYS A 202 41.05 -1.54 6.88
N SER A 203 41.07 -0.47 6.08
CA SER A 203 42.25 0.41 6.02
C SER A 203 42.49 1.17 7.34
N LYS A 204 41.41 1.59 8.03
CA LYS A 204 41.53 2.24 9.34
C LYS A 204 42.04 1.29 10.44
N PHE A 205 41.68 0.02 10.36
CA PHE A 205 42.15 -1.00 11.33
C PHE A 205 43.64 -1.30 11.16
N THR A 206 44.14 -1.41 9.93
CA THR A 206 45.57 -1.62 9.69
C THR A 206 46.43 -0.43 10.15
N GLU A 207 45.91 0.77 10.01
CA GLU A 207 46.60 1.98 10.45
C GLU A 207 46.71 2.09 12.00
N GLN A 208 45.67 1.67 12.71
CA GLN A 208 45.71 1.57 14.17
C GLN A 208 46.67 0.47 14.68
N GLN A 209 46.77 -0.65 13.97
CA GLN A 209 47.67 -1.75 14.32
C GLN A 209 49.13 -1.37 14.08
N ASP A 210 49.46 -0.59 13.06
CA ASP A 210 50.79 -0.10 12.79
C ASP A 210 51.21 1.02 13.77
N GLN A 211 50.32 1.89 14.21
CA GLN A 211 50.58 2.86 15.29
C GLN A 211 50.88 2.16 16.61
N PHE A 212 50.15 1.11 16.92
CA PHE A 212 50.37 0.32 18.14
C PHE A 212 51.70 -0.40 18.09
N ARG A 213 52.09 -0.97 16.95
CA ARG A 213 53.40 -1.62 16.80
C ARG A 213 54.58 -0.65 16.96
N LYS A 214 54.49 0.52 16.37
CA LYS A 214 55.49 1.60 16.53
C LYS A 214 55.55 2.12 17.96
N GLN A 215 54.44 2.18 18.66
CA GLN A 215 54.42 2.55 20.09
C GLN A 215 55.06 1.49 20.97
N LEU A 216 54.84 0.20 20.66
CA LEU A 216 55.44 -0.93 21.38
C LEU A 216 56.95 -0.99 21.15
N GLU A 217 57.46 -0.73 19.94
CA GLU A 217 58.90 -0.69 19.62
C GLU A 217 59.58 0.49 20.26
N ALA A 218 58.92 1.66 20.30
CA ALA A 218 59.44 2.83 21.00
C ALA A 218 59.50 2.63 22.55
N GLN A 219 58.50 1.94 23.10
CA GLN A 219 58.50 1.59 24.51
C GLN A 219 59.58 0.57 24.86
N LYS A 220 59.83 -0.43 24.00
CA LYS A 220 60.87 -1.43 24.19
C LYS A 220 62.27 -0.80 24.17
N ALA A 221 62.48 0.11 23.19
CA ALA A 221 63.73 0.84 23.11
C ALA A 221 63.97 1.76 24.31
N ASN A 222 62.90 2.36 24.88
CA ASN A 222 62.95 3.17 26.08
C ASN A 222 63.26 2.33 27.33
N LEU A 223 62.73 1.10 27.41
CA LEU A 223 62.97 0.19 28.51
C LEU A 223 64.41 -0.34 28.48
N GLU A 224 64.97 -0.66 27.30
CA GLU A 224 66.35 -1.08 27.12
C GLU A 224 67.35 0.01 27.51
N SER A 225 67.08 1.25 27.11
CA SER A 225 67.94 2.39 27.48
C SER A 225 67.91 2.70 28.99
N GLN A 226 66.73 2.50 29.64
CA GLN A 226 66.60 2.65 31.08
C GLN A 226 67.29 1.52 31.86
N LEU A 227 67.28 0.29 31.33
CA LEU A 227 67.94 -0.86 31.93
C LEU A 227 69.45 -0.69 31.97
N ASP A 228 70.09 -0.15 30.91
CA ASP A 228 71.51 0.11 30.84
C ASP A 228 71.97 1.27 31.72
N ALA A 229 71.13 2.31 31.87
CA ALA A 229 71.40 3.39 32.83
C ALA A 229 71.31 2.93 34.29
N GLN A 230 70.55 1.89 34.55
CA GLN A 230 70.29 1.38 35.90
C GLN A 230 71.30 0.42 36.44
N LYS A 231 72.09 -0.26 35.61
CA LYS A 231 73.21 -1.07 36.05
C LYS A 231 74.23 -0.30 36.89
N LYS A 232 74.14 1.05 36.87
CA LYS A 232 75.07 1.94 37.52
C LYS A 232 74.65 2.45 38.91
N THR A 233 73.40 2.30 39.31
CA THR A 233 72.87 2.83 40.59
C THR A 233 71.87 1.85 41.22
N LEU A 234 72.36 0.69 41.61
CA LEU A 234 71.59 -0.54 41.80
C LEU A 234 70.74 -0.67 43.07
N SER A 235 70.69 0.23 44.01
CA SER A 235 69.86 -0.05 45.20
C SER A 235 68.71 0.90 45.48
N SER A 236 68.77 2.17 45.03
CA SER A 236 67.72 3.16 45.30
C SER A 236 66.69 3.32 44.12
N GLN A 237 66.98 2.76 42.93
CA GLN A 237 66.13 2.94 41.75
C GLN A 237 65.21 1.74 41.46
N LEU A 238 65.46 0.58 42.13
CA LEU A 238 64.68 -0.64 41.86
C LEU A 238 63.23 -0.54 42.29
N GLU A 239 62.96 0.22 43.37
CA GLU A 239 61.59 0.39 43.89
C GLU A 239 60.78 1.39 43.05
N ALA A 240 61.41 2.49 42.59
CA ALA A 240 60.79 3.44 41.69
C ALA A 240 60.51 2.86 40.28
N GLN A 241 61.34 1.87 39.88
CA GLN A 241 61.15 1.18 38.61
C GLN A 241 59.98 0.19 38.64
N LYS A 242 59.81 -0.52 39.77
CA LYS A 242 58.69 -1.45 39.90
C LYS A 242 57.34 -0.73 39.80
N GLU A 243 57.26 0.42 40.46
CA GLU A 243 56.05 1.26 40.43
C GLU A 243 55.78 1.84 39.03
N ASN A 244 56.86 2.20 38.31
CA ASN A 244 56.74 2.70 36.94
C ASN A 244 56.37 1.59 35.95
N LEU A 245 56.89 0.37 36.15
CA LEU A 245 56.60 -0.80 35.36
C LEU A 245 55.16 -1.29 35.58
N GLU A 246 54.68 -1.28 36.83
CA GLU A 246 53.28 -1.59 37.15
C GLU A 246 52.30 -0.60 36.55
N SER A 247 52.65 0.72 36.57
CA SER A 247 51.81 1.74 35.94
C SER A 247 51.80 1.66 34.42
N GLN A 248 52.93 1.29 33.79
CA GLN A 248 53.03 1.04 32.35
C GLN A 248 52.28 -0.23 31.93
N LEU A 249 52.39 -1.30 32.73
CA LEU A 249 51.67 -2.54 32.48
C LEU A 249 50.15 -2.33 32.58
N LYS A 250 49.72 -1.56 33.56
CA LYS A 250 48.33 -1.17 33.72
C LYS A 250 47.82 -0.35 32.55
N ALA A 251 48.59 0.66 32.09
CA ALA A 251 48.23 1.47 30.93
C ALA A 251 48.21 0.63 29.62
N GLN A 252 49.06 -0.39 29.51
CA GLN A 252 49.02 -1.33 28.38
C GLN A 252 47.80 -2.25 28.45
N HIS A 253 47.46 -2.73 29.64
CA HIS A 253 46.27 -3.55 29.86
C HIS A 253 45.00 -2.79 29.53
N ASP A 254 44.88 -1.58 30.04
CA ASP A 254 43.73 -0.69 29.79
C ASP A 254 43.59 -0.36 28.27
N ASN A 255 44.73 -0.19 27.58
CA ASN A 255 44.75 0.10 26.15
C ASN A 255 44.38 -1.15 25.30
N LEU A 256 44.84 -2.36 25.74
CA LEU A 256 44.44 -3.62 25.09
C LEU A 256 42.97 -3.94 25.30
N GLU A 257 42.45 -3.70 26.51
CA GLU A 257 41.02 -3.85 26.82
C GLU A 257 40.15 -2.92 25.98
N LEU A 258 40.58 -1.66 25.80
CA LEU A 258 39.90 -0.70 24.90
C LEU A 258 39.91 -1.14 23.43
N GLN A 259 41.00 -1.74 22.97
CA GLN A 259 41.11 -2.28 21.61
C GLN A 259 40.24 -3.52 21.39
N LEU A 260 40.23 -4.46 22.35
CA LEU A 260 39.41 -5.63 22.32
C LEU A 260 37.92 -5.28 22.29
N THR A 261 37.51 -4.31 23.16
CA THR A 261 36.12 -3.83 23.18
C THR A 261 35.73 -3.09 21.89
N SER A 262 36.68 -2.38 21.27
CA SER A 262 36.43 -1.71 19.98
C SER A 262 36.31 -2.69 18.81
N GLN A 263 37.13 -3.76 18.84
CA GLN A 263 37.08 -4.84 17.86
C GLN A 263 35.77 -5.64 17.99
N GLU A 264 35.41 -6.04 19.20
CA GLU A 264 34.14 -6.74 19.45
C GLU A 264 32.92 -5.95 18.97
N LYS A 265 32.92 -4.61 19.21
CA LYS A 265 31.87 -3.71 18.69
C LYS A 265 31.87 -3.63 17.17
N LYS A 266 33.03 -3.77 16.54
CA LYS A 266 33.15 -3.76 15.07
C LYS A 266 32.65 -5.06 14.49
N ASP A 267 33.08 -6.19 15.05
CA ASP A 267 32.68 -7.52 14.59
C ASP A 267 31.16 -7.71 14.72
N LYS A 268 30.57 -7.25 15.83
CA LYS A 268 29.11 -7.23 16.00
C LYS A 268 28.39 -6.38 14.93
N ARG A 269 28.94 -5.21 14.59
CA ARG A 269 28.38 -4.36 13.55
C ARG A 269 28.49 -4.96 12.15
N ASP A 270 29.63 -5.58 11.85
CA ASP A 270 29.87 -6.18 10.55
C ASP A 270 29.00 -7.43 10.36
N HIS A 271 28.85 -8.24 11.40
CA HIS A 271 27.91 -9.36 11.40
C HIS A 271 26.46 -8.90 11.23
N SER A 272 26.03 -7.87 11.96
CA SER A 272 24.69 -7.30 11.79
C SER A 272 24.44 -6.80 10.35
N ARG A 273 25.43 -6.15 9.73
CA ARG A 273 25.33 -5.69 8.33
C ARG A 273 25.22 -6.83 7.33
N GLU A 274 25.93 -7.91 7.56
CA GLU A 274 25.87 -9.11 6.71
C GLU A 274 24.49 -9.76 6.78
N VAL A 275 23.95 -9.93 7.98
CA VAL A 275 22.58 -10.46 8.21
C VAL A 275 21.54 -9.56 7.54
N HIS A 276 21.65 -8.23 7.68
CA HIS A 276 20.73 -7.30 7.03
C HIS A 276 20.85 -7.34 5.49
N ALA A 277 22.05 -7.50 4.97
CA ALA A 277 22.26 -7.63 3.52
C ALA A 277 21.62 -8.92 2.97
N GLU A 278 21.75 -10.02 3.69
CA GLU A 278 21.12 -11.31 3.36
C GLU A 278 19.59 -11.19 3.38
N ARG A 279 19.00 -10.60 4.44
CA ARG A 279 17.55 -10.37 4.54
C ARG A 279 17.04 -9.54 3.36
N ARG A 280 17.75 -8.46 2.96
CA ARG A 280 17.39 -7.64 1.81
C ARG A 280 17.49 -8.39 0.49
N SER A 281 18.46 -9.28 0.35
CA SER A 281 18.57 -10.15 -0.82
C SER A 281 17.40 -11.13 -0.90
N ARG A 282 17.04 -11.76 0.23
CA ARG A 282 15.87 -12.65 0.32
C ARG A 282 14.55 -11.87 0.04
N TYR A 283 14.44 -10.65 0.52
CA TYR A 283 13.31 -9.77 0.23
C TYR A 283 13.15 -9.53 -1.27
N THR A 284 14.23 -9.14 -1.95
CA THR A 284 14.18 -8.90 -3.40
C THR A 284 13.72 -10.15 -4.16
N LYS A 285 14.26 -11.29 -3.80
CA LYS A 285 13.88 -12.58 -4.40
C LYS A 285 12.43 -12.97 -4.11
N ALA A 286 11.94 -12.71 -2.90
CA ALA A 286 10.56 -13.01 -2.53
C ALA A 286 9.58 -12.09 -3.26
N VAL A 287 9.93 -10.81 -3.49
CA VAL A 287 9.14 -9.89 -4.31
C VAL A 287 9.09 -10.35 -5.78
N GLU A 288 10.18 -10.84 -6.32
CA GLU A 288 10.19 -11.46 -7.66
C GLU A 288 9.28 -12.69 -7.73
N GLN A 289 9.26 -13.51 -6.68
CA GLN A 289 8.37 -14.66 -6.57
C GLN A 289 6.89 -14.28 -6.55
N LEU A 290 6.51 -13.13 -5.96
CA LEU A 290 5.13 -12.64 -6.00
C LEU A 290 4.65 -12.33 -7.43
N ALA A 291 5.53 -11.96 -8.32
CA ALA A 291 5.21 -11.69 -9.72
C ALA A 291 5.21 -12.95 -10.61
N HIS A 292 5.44 -14.12 -10.03
CA HIS A 292 5.56 -15.37 -10.79
C HIS A 292 4.20 -15.90 -11.26
N GLU A 293 4.14 -16.54 -12.42
CA GLU A 293 2.89 -17.08 -12.98
C GLU A 293 2.27 -18.20 -12.13
N LYS A 294 3.10 -19.07 -11.52
CA LYS A 294 2.65 -20.21 -10.72
C LYS A 294 2.26 -19.77 -9.31
N SER A 295 1.06 -20.07 -8.88
CA SER A 295 0.53 -19.80 -7.53
C SER A 295 1.43 -20.34 -6.41
N ALA A 296 1.95 -21.57 -6.57
CA ALA A 296 2.85 -22.17 -5.57
C ALA A 296 4.14 -21.35 -5.35
N VAL A 297 4.68 -20.70 -6.39
CA VAL A 297 5.86 -19.84 -6.27
C VAL A 297 5.50 -18.53 -5.57
N ARG A 298 4.34 -17.94 -5.91
CA ARG A 298 3.82 -16.75 -5.23
C ARG A 298 3.60 -16.98 -3.73
N LEU A 299 3.01 -18.14 -3.38
CA LEU A 299 2.86 -18.56 -1.98
C LEU A 299 4.20 -18.68 -1.25
N GLY A 300 5.22 -19.25 -1.89
CA GLY A 300 6.59 -19.28 -1.36
C GLY A 300 7.15 -17.90 -1.09
N GLY A 301 6.88 -16.95 -2.00
CA GLY A 301 7.22 -15.51 -1.84
C GLY A 301 6.52 -14.90 -0.62
N ILE A 302 5.21 -15.16 -0.45
CA ILE A 302 4.45 -14.65 0.70
C ILE A 302 5.04 -15.17 2.01
N TYR A 303 5.24 -16.50 2.15
CA TYR A 303 5.82 -17.07 3.37
C TYR A 303 7.22 -16.55 3.67
N THR A 304 8.02 -16.30 2.63
CA THR A 304 9.35 -15.69 2.79
C THR A 304 9.24 -14.24 3.29
N LEU A 305 8.34 -13.44 2.73
CA LEU A 305 8.12 -12.05 3.16
C LEU A 305 7.61 -11.99 4.60
N VAL A 306 6.65 -12.84 4.94
CA VAL A 306 6.10 -12.96 6.29
C VAL A 306 7.19 -13.34 7.30
N GLY A 307 8.00 -14.35 7.00
CA GLY A 307 9.13 -14.75 7.84
C GLY A 307 10.16 -13.63 8.01
N LEU A 308 10.42 -12.85 6.96
CA LEU A 308 11.32 -11.71 7.04
C LEU A 308 10.79 -10.60 7.96
N VAL A 309 9.47 -10.36 8.00
CA VAL A 309 8.91 -9.41 8.99
C VAL A 309 9.20 -9.87 10.40
N ASP A 310 8.97 -11.16 10.69
CA ASP A 310 9.23 -11.75 12.01
C ASP A 310 10.72 -11.64 12.37
N GLU A 311 11.62 -11.97 11.43
CA GLU A 311 13.08 -11.83 11.63
C GLU A 311 13.53 -10.38 11.87
N TRP A 312 12.88 -9.37 11.25
CA TRP A 312 13.19 -7.97 11.51
C TRP A 312 12.71 -7.52 12.88
N LEU A 313 11.56 -8.02 13.35
CA LEU A 313 11.04 -7.72 14.68
C LEU A 313 11.86 -8.37 15.81
N GLU A 314 12.50 -9.50 15.55
CA GLU A 314 13.35 -10.22 16.50
C GLU A 314 14.80 -9.70 16.53
N ASP A 315 15.18 -8.75 15.69
CA ASP A 315 16.54 -8.25 15.57
C ASP A 315 16.93 -7.32 16.73
N GLU A 316 17.57 -7.87 17.75
CA GLU A 316 18.03 -7.12 18.93
C GLU A 316 19.06 -6.02 18.61
N ALA A 317 19.69 -6.03 17.42
CA ALA A 317 20.64 -5.01 17.01
C ALA A 317 19.99 -3.71 16.56
N LEU A 318 18.66 -3.71 16.34
CA LEU A 318 17.85 -2.59 15.90
C LEU A 318 17.02 -2.01 17.05
N THR A 319 16.72 -0.73 16.95
CA THR A 319 15.70 -0.10 17.81
C THR A 319 14.29 -0.56 17.37
N ASN A 320 13.32 -0.53 18.28
CA ASN A 320 11.93 -0.88 17.97
C ASN A 320 11.38 -0.07 16.79
N GLU A 321 11.79 1.18 16.62
CA GLU A 321 11.37 2.02 15.50
C GLU A 321 11.96 1.54 14.17
N GLU A 322 13.22 1.13 14.16
CA GLU A 322 13.88 0.56 12.98
C GLU A 322 13.30 -0.81 12.61
N GLN A 323 13.06 -1.67 13.59
CA GLN A 323 12.38 -2.97 13.40
C GLN A 323 11.01 -2.79 12.74
N LEU A 324 10.19 -1.90 13.29
CA LEU A 324 8.87 -1.58 12.75
C LEU A 324 8.96 -0.98 11.34
N LYS A 325 9.92 -0.14 11.06
CA LYS A 325 10.11 0.48 9.75
C LYS A 325 10.44 -0.53 8.66
N GLU A 326 11.38 -1.45 8.93
CA GLU A 326 11.75 -2.51 7.97
C GLU A 326 10.57 -3.49 7.78
N GLY A 327 9.92 -3.91 8.86
CA GLY A 327 8.72 -4.75 8.81
C GLY A 327 7.58 -4.09 8.06
N GLN A 328 7.28 -2.80 8.32
CA GLN A 328 6.23 -2.05 7.63
C GLN A 328 6.49 -1.94 6.11
N THR A 329 7.75 -1.86 5.71
CA THR A 329 8.10 -1.85 4.28
C THR A 329 7.66 -3.13 3.57
N ILE A 330 7.84 -4.28 4.23
CA ILE A 330 7.41 -5.59 3.71
C ILE A 330 5.88 -5.69 3.73
N ILE A 331 5.24 -5.28 4.83
CA ILE A 331 3.78 -5.25 4.95
C ILE A 331 3.15 -4.38 3.86
N ASN A 332 3.72 -3.20 3.57
CA ASN A 332 3.25 -2.33 2.50
C ASN A 332 3.33 -3.00 1.13
N ASN A 333 4.33 -3.86 0.91
CA ASN A 333 4.46 -4.62 -0.33
C ASN A 333 3.37 -5.70 -0.44
N LEU A 334 3.10 -6.45 0.64
CA LEU A 334 1.99 -7.40 0.70
C LEU A 334 0.64 -6.71 0.50
N CYS A 335 0.41 -5.56 1.13
CA CYS A 335 -0.79 -4.75 0.92
C CYS A 335 -0.88 -4.22 -0.52
N SER A 336 0.24 -3.85 -1.13
CA SER A 336 0.29 -3.44 -2.55
C SER A 336 -0.09 -4.58 -3.50
N TYR A 337 0.34 -5.81 -3.20
CA TYR A 337 -0.09 -6.99 -3.94
C TYR A 337 -1.61 -7.20 -3.85
N ILE A 338 -2.18 -7.05 -2.65
CA ILE A 338 -3.65 -7.11 -2.46
C ILE A 338 -4.37 -6.03 -3.27
N ARG A 339 -3.83 -4.81 -3.35
CA ARG A 339 -4.40 -3.71 -4.12
C ARG A 339 -4.19 -3.82 -5.63
N SER A 340 -3.34 -4.75 -6.07
CA SER A 340 -3.07 -4.90 -7.49
C SER A 340 -4.32 -5.38 -8.25
N PRO A 341 -4.62 -4.84 -9.44
CA PRO A 341 -5.77 -5.23 -10.24
C PRO A 341 -5.70 -6.72 -10.62
N PHE A 342 -6.85 -7.38 -10.62
CA PHE A 342 -6.99 -8.75 -11.10
C PHE A 342 -8.23 -8.84 -12.01
N LEU A 343 -8.02 -8.57 -13.28
CA LEU A 343 -9.11 -8.47 -14.28
C LEU A 343 -9.94 -9.74 -14.43
N THR A 344 -9.38 -10.91 -14.09
CA THR A 344 -10.11 -12.17 -14.11
C THR A 344 -11.27 -12.18 -13.10
N ALA A 345 -11.14 -11.49 -11.95
CA ALA A 345 -12.24 -11.36 -10.99
C ALA A 345 -13.43 -10.61 -11.58
N GLU A 346 -13.19 -9.49 -12.27
CA GLU A 346 -14.25 -8.73 -12.94
C GLU A 346 -14.90 -9.52 -14.07
N LYS A 347 -14.10 -10.31 -14.79
CA LYS A 347 -14.61 -11.18 -15.87
C LYS A 347 -15.51 -12.28 -15.33
N ILE A 348 -15.15 -12.91 -14.21
CA ILE A 348 -15.94 -13.94 -13.55
C ILE A 348 -17.21 -13.35 -12.95
N GLU A 349 -17.11 -12.22 -12.24
CA GLU A 349 -18.29 -11.50 -11.72
C GLU A 349 -19.29 -11.19 -12.84
N ALA A 350 -18.81 -10.71 -13.99
CA ALA A 350 -19.65 -10.43 -15.15
C ALA A 350 -20.30 -11.70 -15.73
N TYR A 351 -19.57 -12.81 -15.75
CA TYR A 351 -20.07 -14.09 -16.22
C TYR A 351 -21.16 -14.66 -15.29
N GLU A 352 -20.90 -14.64 -13.97
CA GLU A 352 -21.86 -15.11 -12.98
C GLU A 352 -23.13 -14.27 -12.99
N ALA A 353 -23.02 -12.94 -13.02
CA ALA A 353 -24.16 -12.05 -13.12
C ALA A 353 -25.01 -12.30 -14.37
N ARG A 354 -24.38 -12.61 -15.50
CA ARG A 354 -25.08 -12.98 -16.72
C ARG A 354 -25.77 -14.34 -16.61
N ASN A 355 -25.10 -15.31 -16.02
CA ASN A 355 -25.65 -16.65 -15.85
C ASN A 355 -26.88 -16.64 -14.93
N ASP A 356 -26.77 -15.89 -13.82
CA ASP A 356 -27.87 -15.71 -12.87
C ASP A 356 -29.05 -14.96 -13.52
N PHE A 357 -28.78 -13.95 -14.34
CA PHE A 357 -29.82 -13.25 -15.10
C PHE A 357 -30.50 -14.14 -16.14
N ASN A 358 -29.76 -14.97 -16.88
CA ASN A 358 -30.34 -15.90 -17.84
C ASN A 358 -31.19 -16.94 -17.14
N GLN A 359 -30.78 -17.44 -15.96
CA GLN A 359 -31.60 -18.37 -15.15
C GLN A 359 -32.88 -17.69 -14.65
N LEU A 360 -32.80 -16.41 -14.30
CA LEU A 360 -33.98 -15.62 -13.93
C LEU A 360 -34.94 -15.42 -15.09
N GLU A 361 -34.46 -15.05 -16.29
CA GLU A 361 -35.32 -14.93 -17.48
C GLU A 361 -36.01 -16.25 -17.79
N GLU A 362 -35.29 -17.40 -17.65
CA GLU A 362 -35.86 -18.72 -17.87
C GLU A 362 -36.93 -19.06 -16.82
N TYR A 363 -36.71 -18.66 -15.56
CA TYR A 363 -37.64 -18.85 -14.46
C TYR A 363 -38.86 -17.90 -14.55
N GLU A 364 -38.67 -16.61 -14.88
CA GLU A 364 -39.75 -15.64 -15.12
C GLU A 364 -40.64 -16.08 -16.29
N ALA A 365 -40.05 -16.67 -17.34
CA ALA A 365 -40.81 -17.23 -18.48
C ALA A 365 -41.64 -18.47 -18.11
N ALA A 366 -41.24 -19.18 -17.04
CA ALA A 366 -41.91 -20.38 -16.55
C ALA A 366 -42.93 -20.12 -15.43
N SER A 367 -42.83 -18.98 -14.72
CA SER A 367 -43.66 -18.63 -13.56
C SER A 367 -44.18 -17.19 -13.67
N SER A 368 -45.49 -17.00 -13.44
CA SER A 368 -46.16 -15.71 -13.45
C SER A 368 -45.89 -14.84 -12.24
N PHE A 369 -44.70 -14.84 -11.69
CA PHE A 369 -44.33 -14.09 -10.48
C PHE A 369 -43.45 -12.86 -10.84
N GLU A 370 -44.00 -11.67 -10.60
CA GLU A 370 -43.36 -10.36 -10.83
C GLU A 370 -42.29 -9.96 -9.77
N GLU A 371 -41.91 -10.84 -8.87
CA GLU A 371 -41.15 -10.45 -7.67
C GLU A 371 -39.73 -11.06 -7.64
N TYR A 372 -38.90 -10.76 -8.63
CA TYR A 372 -37.47 -11.17 -8.54
C TYR A 372 -36.47 -10.01 -8.67
N SER A 373 -35.62 -10.03 -7.69
CA SER A 373 -34.39 -9.29 -7.39
C SER A 373 -34.03 -8.13 -8.35
N PRO A 374 -34.45 -6.91 -8.04
CA PRO A 374 -33.96 -5.70 -8.71
C PRO A 374 -32.43 -5.61 -8.72
N GLN A 375 -31.77 -6.30 -7.79
CA GLN A 375 -30.34 -6.37 -7.60
C GLN A 375 -29.63 -7.08 -8.74
N LEU A 376 -30.08 -8.27 -9.12
CA LEU A 376 -29.53 -9.04 -10.24
C LEU A 376 -29.74 -8.29 -11.56
N ARG A 377 -30.88 -7.63 -11.70
CA ARG A 377 -31.18 -6.78 -12.85
C ARG A 377 -30.25 -5.57 -12.93
N ALA A 378 -30.02 -4.86 -11.82
CA ALA A 378 -29.09 -3.74 -11.74
C ALA A 378 -27.62 -4.17 -11.96
N GLN A 379 -27.23 -5.34 -11.44
CA GLN A 379 -25.92 -5.93 -11.65
C GLN A 379 -25.71 -6.29 -13.13
N TYR A 380 -26.70 -6.94 -13.75
CA TYR A 380 -26.69 -7.30 -15.17
C TYR A 380 -26.61 -6.08 -16.09
N GLU A 381 -27.45 -5.05 -15.88
CA GLU A 381 -27.43 -3.82 -16.69
C GLU A 381 -26.07 -3.12 -16.60
N ARG A 382 -25.46 -3.09 -15.44
CA ARG A 382 -24.10 -2.54 -15.26
C ARG A 382 -23.05 -3.28 -16.09
N PHE A 383 -23.15 -4.60 -16.20
CA PHE A 383 -22.22 -5.40 -16.99
C PHE A 383 -22.56 -5.44 -18.48
N LYS A 384 -23.82 -5.30 -18.84
CA LYS A 384 -24.29 -5.25 -20.24
C LYS A 384 -23.67 -4.08 -21.01
N GLU A 385 -23.46 -2.95 -20.35
CA GLU A 385 -22.81 -1.78 -20.94
C GLU A 385 -21.29 -1.93 -21.03
N SER A 386 -20.68 -2.78 -20.20
CA SER A 386 -19.24 -3.06 -20.26
C SER A 386 -18.97 -4.01 -21.45
N GLY A 387 -18.10 -3.62 -22.38
CA GLY A 387 -17.75 -4.41 -23.58
C GLY A 387 -17.16 -5.81 -23.31
N SER A 388 -17.05 -6.21 -22.03
CA SER A 388 -16.53 -7.49 -21.55
C SER A 388 -17.43 -8.69 -21.84
N PHE A 389 -18.70 -8.46 -22.24
CA PHE A 389 -19.69 -9.50 -22.47
C PHE A 389 -19.57 -10.29 -23.78
N LYS A 390 -18.61 -9.95 -24.65
CA LYS A 390 -18.72 -10.42 -26.05
C LYS A 390 -18.22 -11.82 -26.34
N ASN A 391 -17.39 -12.45 -25.50
CA ASN A 391 -16.90 -13.83 -25.75
C ASN A 391 -16.39 -14.53 -24.48
N PHE A 392 -17.19 -15.40 -23.91
CA PHE A 392 -16.76 -16.31 -22.84
C PHE A 392 -16.43 -17.70 -23.47
N GLN A 393 -15.39 -17.78 -24.30
CA GLN A 393 -14.95 -19.02 -24.91
C GLN A 393 -14.07 -19.83 -23.99
N ASP A 394 -14.17 -20.38 -23.04
CA ASP A 394 -13.37 -21.15 -22.08
C ASP A 394 -13.17 -20.43 -20.74
N ILE A 395 -14.25 -20.30 -20.02
CA ILE A 395 -14.25 -19.75 -18.67
C ILE A 395 -13.55 -20.67 -17.65
N THR A 396 -13.37 -21.97 -17.96
CA THR A 396 -12.80 -22.95 -17.02
C THR A 396 -11.38 -22.61 -16.62
N ALA A 397 -10.55 -22.16 -17.57
CA ALA A 397 -9.19 -21.72 -17.29
C ALA A 397 -9.15 -20.42 -16.47
N ASP A 398 -10.13 -19.53 -16.67
CA ASP A 398 -10.26 -18.31 -15.89
C ASP A 398 -10.67 -18.63 -14.44
N TYR A 399 -11.60 -19.57 -14.22
CA TYR A 399 -11.95 -20.05 -12.88
C TYR A 399 -10.78 -20.70 -12.16
N ALA A 400 -9.96 -21.51 -12.84
CA ALA A 400 -8.76 -22.09 -12.24
C ALA A 400 -7.79 -21.01 -11.76
N LYS A 401 -7.50 -20.00 -12.59
CA LYS A 401 -6.66 -18.86 -12.23
C LYS A 401 -7.26 -18.01 -11.11
N PHE A 402 -8.57 -17.86 -11.13
CA PHE A 402 -9.31 -17.12 -10.13
C PHE A 402 -9.17 -17.77 -8.74
N HIS A 403 -9.41 -19.09 -8.64
CA HIS A 403 -9.27 -19.81 -7.40
C HIS A 403 -7.82 -19.83 -6.88
N GLU A 404 -6.85 -20.03 -7.79
CA GLU A 404 -5.44 -19.93 -7.42
C GLU A 404 -5.09 -18.55 -6.81
N GLU A 405 -5.59 -17.47 -7.37
CA GLU A 405 -5.33 -16.12 -6.88
C GLU A 405 -6.11 -15.82 -5.60
N GLN A 406 -7.32 -16.37 -5.43
CA GLN A 406 -8.04 -16.33 -4.16
C GLN A 406 -7.19 -16.90 -3.03
N ASP A 407 -6.64 -18.11 -3.23
CA ASP A 407 -5.81 -18.78 -2.23
C ASP A 407 -4.54 -17.97 -1.91
N VAL A 408 -3.89 -17.43 -2.93
CA VAL A 408 -2.68 -16.61 -2.76
C VAL A 408 -2.98 -15.36 -1.93
N ARG A 409 -4.00 -14.57 -2.29
CA ARG A 409 -4.33 -13.34 -1.59
C ARG A 409 -4.89 -13.59 -0.19
N ARG A 410 -5.75 -14.60 -0.05
CA ARG A 410 -6.28 -15.00 1.25
C ARG A 410 -5.17 -15.44 2.21
N THR A 411 -4.12 -16.11 1.71
CA THR A 411 -2.99 -16.52 2.53
C THR A 411 -2.30 -15.33 3.19
N ILE A 412 -2.21 -14.16 2.53
CA ILE A 412 -1.66 -12.95 3.15
C ILE A 412 -2.48 -12.55 4.39
N PHE A 413 -3.81 -12.54 4.28
CA PHE A 413 -4.68 -12.23 5.42
C PHE A 413 -4.60 -13.27 6.53
N VAL A 414 -4.50 -14.57 6.17
CA VAL A 414 -4.34 -15.65 7.16
C VAL A 414 -3.02 -15.49 7.93
N GLU A 415 -1.94 -15.16 7.26
CA GLU A 415 -0.63 -14.96 7.92
C GLU A 415 -0.61 -13.69 8.79
N MET A 416 -1.27 -12.61 8.35
CA MET A 416 -1.49 -11.41 9.15
C MET A 416 -2.34 -11.72 10.40
N SER A 417 -3.43 -12.46 10.22
CA SER A 417 -4.33 -12.85 11.31
C SER A 417 -3.65 -13.67 12.39
N LYS A 418 -2.76 -14.60 12.03
CA LYS A 418 -1.99 -15.40 13.01
C LYS A 418 -1.11 -14.56 13.91
N ARG A 419 -0.74 -13.36 13.48
CA ARG A 419 0.18 -12.44 14.16
C ARG A 419 -0.52 -11.20 14.71
N SER A 420 -1.83 -11.14 14.56
CA SER A 420 -2.69 -10.08 15.10
C SER A 420 -2.97 -10.30 16.59
N SER A 421 -3.38 -9.25 17.28
CA SER A 421 -3.76 -9.28 18.69
C SER A 421 -4.80 -10.37 18.99
N THR A 422 -4.67 -11.00 20.12
CA THR A 422 -5.68 -11.90 20.67
C THR A 422 -6.46 -11.19 21.78
N PHE A 423 -7.63 -11.69 22.10
CA PHE A 423 -8.48 -11.13 23.15
C PHE A 423 -8.83 -12.20 24.17
N THR A 424 -8.74 -11.81 25.43
CA THR A 424 -9.22 -12.63 26.54
C THR A 424 -10.28 -11.85 27.30
N LYS A 425 -11.33 -12.55 27.76
CA LYS A 425 -12.30 -11.94 28.66
C LYS A 425 -11.70 -11.88 30.06
N ASN A 426 -11.76 -10.70 30.69
CA ASN A 426 -11.38 -10.54 32.06
C ASN A 426 -12.53 -11.04 33.00
N GLU A 427 -12.32 -10.98 34.32
CA GLU A 427 -13.32 -11.36 35.32
C GLU A 427 -14.62 -10.53 35.25
N LYS A 428 -14.60 -9.38 34.56
CA LYS A 428 -15.76 -8.50 34.33
C LYS A 428 -16.42 -8.73 32.98
N GLU A 429 -16.04 -9.80 32.24
CA GLU A 429 -16.46 -10.10 30.88
C GLU A 429 -16.03 -9.04 29.84
N GLU A 430 -15.14 -8.11 30.18
CA GLU A 430 -14.58 -7.14 29.23
C GLU A 430 -13.52 -7.79 28.37
N MET A 431 -13.53 -7.49 27.06
CA MET A 431 -12.52 -7.94 26.11
C MET A 431 -11.21 -7.17 26.32
N VAL A 432 -10.19 -7.83 26.83
CA VAL A 432 -8.87 -7.24 27.05
C VAL A 432 -7.94 -7.67 25.92
N PRO A 433 -7.31 -6.71 25.18
CA PRO A 433 -6.40 -7.03 24.12
C PRO A 433 -5.07 -7.56 24.68
N SER A 434 -4.58 -8.65 24.10
CA SER A 434 -3.22 -9.13 24.23
C SER A 434 -2.50 -8.85 22.92
N PRO A 435 -1.66 -7.79 22.83
CA PRO A 435 -0.94 -7.45 21.62
C PRO A 435 -0.07 -8.61 21.17
N SER A 436 -0.02 -8.82 19.87
CA SER A 436 0.86 -9.81 19.23
C SER A 436 1.95 -9.09 18.43
N THR A 437 2.80 -9.83 17.74
CA THR A 437 4.01 -9.33 17.09
C THR A 437 3.73 -8.26 16.03
N TRP A 438 2.58 -8.34 15.33
CA TRP A 438 2.24 -7.42 14.24
C TRP A 438 1.24 -6.32 14.62
N SER A 439 0.88 -6.19 15.90
CA SER A 439 -0.15 -5.23 16.37
C SER A 439 0.17 -3.76 16.09
N ASN A 440 1.44 -3.42 15.87
CA ASN A 440 1.87 -2.06 15.62
C ASN A 440 1.91 -1.69 14.13
N PHE A 441 1.73 -2.65 13.22
CA PHE A 441 1.72 -2.36 11.78
C PHE A 441 0.41 -1.76 11.31
N GLU A 442 0.49 -0.99 10.22
CA GLU A 442 -0.65 -0.46 9.47
C GLU A 442 -0.89 -1.33 8.24
N PHE A 443 -2.16 -1.72 8.03
CA PHE A 443 -2.57 -2.55 6.90
C PHE A 443 -3.47 -1.74 5.96
N ASP A 444 -2.92 -1.29 4.84
CA ASP A 444 -3.66 -0.50 3.85
C ASP A 444 -4.14 -1.35 2.68
N PHE A 445 -5.41 -1.73 2.73
CA PHE A 445 -6.14 -2.42 1.65
C PHE A 445 -7.05 -1.47 0.88
N SER A 446 -6.86 -0.15 1.00
CA SER A 446 -7.68 0.85 0.32
C SER A 446 -7.69 0.62 -1.19
N ARG A 447 -8.87 0.75 -1.81
CA ARG A 447 -9.10 0.54 -3.24
C ARG A 447 -8.76 -0.87 -3.75
N ALA A 448 -8.62 -1.86 -2.86
CA ALA A 448 -8.32 -3.23 -3.23
C ALA A 448 -9.51 -3.89 -3.93
N PRO A 449 -9.28 -4.67 -4.99
CA PRO A 449 -10.27 -5.61 -5.51
C PRO A 449 -10.23 -6.88 -4.66
N ILE A 450 -11.27 -7.13 -3.87
CA ILE A 450 -11.37 -8.31 -3.01
C ILE A 450 -12.44 -9.25 -3.57
N PHE A 451 -12.06 -10.52 -3.77
CA PHE A 451 -12.90 -11.54 -4.40
C PHE A 451 -12.74 -12.90 -3.72
N TYR A 452 -12.34 -12.92 -2.48
CA TYR A 452 -12.09 -14.08 -1.64
C TYR A 452 -12.65 -13.86 -0.22
N PRO A 453 -13.04 -14.94 0.48
CA PRO A 453 -13.61 -14.82 1.82
C PRO A 453 -12.55 -14.42 2.85
N LEU A 454 -12.95 -13.60 3.81
CA LEU A 454 -12.13 -13.16 4.94
C LEU A 454 -12.67 -13.65 6.29
N ASN A 455 -13.53 -14.67 6.29
CA ASN A 455 -14.14 -15.26 7.48
C ASN A 455 -13.11 -15.88 8.44
N ASP A 456 -13.45 -15.94 9.72
CA ASP A 456 -12.67 -16.58 10.79
C ASP A 456 -11.26 -15.95 10.97
N LEU A 457 -11.08 -14.68 10.66
CA LEU A 457 -9.79 -13.98 10.75
C LEU A 457 -9.82 -12.91 11.85
N THR A 458 -8.64 -12.59 12.36
CA THR A 458 -8.41 -11.39 13.15
C THR A 458 -7.70 -10.35 12.27
N ILE A 459 -8.28 -9.16 12.14
CA ILE A 459 -7.76 -8.08 11.30
C ILE A 459 -7.48 -6.87 12.19
N GLU A 460 -6.22 -6.48 12.23
CA GLU A 460 -5.76 -5.27 12.91
C GLU A 460 -5.71 -4.10 11.95
N LYS A 461 -6.09 -2.89 12.39
CA LYS A 461 -5.95 -1.61 11.65
C LYS A 461 -6.24 -1.71 10.14
N GLY A 462 -7.25 -2.51 9.77
CA GLY A 462 -7.59 -2.78 8.37
C GLY A 462 -8.23 -1.57 7.70
N ASN A 463 -7.53 -0.96 6.74
CA ASN A 463 -8.09 0.09 5.91
C ASN A 463 -8.61 -0.49 4.59
N PHE A 464 -9.92 -0.65 4.46
CA PHE A 464 -10.62 -1.10 3.25
C PHE A 464 -11.32 0.05 2.51
N SER A 465 -10.96 1.31 2.79
CA SER A 465 -11.65 2.46 2.19
C SER A 465 -11.62 2.42 0.67
N SER A 466 -12.78 2.68 0.06
CA SER A 466 -12.95 2.63 -1.40
C SER A 466 -12.60 1.31 -2.06
N SER A 467 -12.50 0.20 -1.31
CA SER A 467 -12.30 -1.14 -1.85
C SER A 467 -13.55 -1.62 -2.59
N LYS A 468 -13.38 -2.59 -3.46
CA LYS A 468 -14.47 -3.24 -4.17
C LYS A 468 -14.44 -4.74 -3.91
N PHE A 469 -15.53 -5.25 -3.37
CA PHE A 469 -15.74 -6.68 -3.16
C PHE A 469 -16.53 -7.24 -4.36
N HIS A 470 -15.87 -8.05 -5.20
CA HIS A 470 -16.39 -8.56 -6.47
C HIS A 470 -17.21 -9.84 -6.35
N ALA A 471 -17.14 -10.52 -5.22
CA ALA A 471 -17.91 -11.73 -4.94
C ALA A 471 -18.63 -11.54 -3.61
N LYS A 472 -19.30 -12.59 -3.14
CA LYS A 472 -19.88 -12.61 -1.80
C LYS A 472 -18.77 -12.29 -0.77
N ALA A 473 -18.91 -11.16 -0.10
CA ALA A 473 -17.99 -10.73 0.94
C ALA A 473 -18.31 -11.47 2.25
N ASP A 474 -17.48 -12.43 2.62
CA ASP A 474 -17.68 -13.20 3.85
C ASP A 474 -16.69 -12.74 4.95
N PHE A 475 -17.23 -12.01 5.92
CA PHE A 475 -16.57 -11.58 7.15
C PHE A 475 -17.17 -12.26 8.39
N SER A 476 -17.83 -13.42 8.22
CA SER A 476 -18.41 -14.12 9.36
C SER A 476 -17.34 -14.49 10.37
N ARG A 477 -17.62 -14.26 11.64
CA ARG A 477 -16.74 -14.50 12.79
C ARG A 477 -15.38 -13.80 12.72
N VAL A 478 -15.27 -12.71 11.92
CA VAL A 478 -14.06 -11.87 11.89
C VAL A 478 -14.00 -11.00 13.13
N THR A 479 -12.81 -10.82 13.67
CA THR A 479 -12.54 -9.85 14.73
C THR A 479 -11.69 -8.70 14.22
N PHE A 480 -12.26 -7.49 14.20
CA PHE A 480 -11.52 -6.25 13.97
C PHE A 480 -11.05 -5.68 15.30
N THR A 481 -9.75 -5.73 15.54
CA THR A 481 -9.15 -5.39 16.85
C THR A 481 -8.95 -3.89 17.03
N CYS A 482 -8.69 -3.19 15.93
CA CYS A 482 -8.54 -1.74 15.87
C CYS A 482 -9.63 -1.11 15.00
N ASN A 483 -9.43 0.15 14.58
CA ASN A 483 -10.37 0.81 13.69
C ASN A 483 -10.47 0.06 12.36
N ALA A 484 -11.68 -0.25 11.94
CA ALA A 484 -12.01 -0.86 10.66
C ALA A 484 -12.60 0.21 9.73
N ASN A 485 -11.89 0.55 8.67
CA ASN A 485 -12.33 1.59 7.74
C ASN A 485 -12.84 0.97 6.44
N PHE A 486 -14.16 1.01 6.25
CA PHE A 486 -14.88 0.60 5.04
C PHE A 486 -15.49 1.79 4.30
N SER A 487 -15.04 3.03 4.57
CA SER A 487 -15.64 4.22 3.97
C SER A 487 -15.55 4.19 2.44
N GLY A 488 -16.69 4.43 1.79
CA GLY A 488 -16.79 4.39 0.32
C GLY A 488 -16.54 3.01 -0.32
N THR A 489 -16.58 1.94 0.44
CA THR A 489 -16.43 0.55 -0.05
C THR A 489 -17.67 0.14 -0.85
N ILE A 490 -17.49 -0.64 -1.91
CA ILE A 490 -18.57 -1.20 -2.72
C ILE A 490 -18.59 -2.72 -2.56
N PHE A 491 -19.71 -3.25 -2.05
CA PHE A 491 -20.02 -4.67 -2.01
C PHE A 491 -20.94 -5.00 -3.18
N THR A 492 -20.44 -5.66 -4.20
CA THR A 492 -21.19 -5.90 -5.43
C THR A 492 -22.16 -7.09 -5.34
N ASN A 493 -21.96 -7.93 -4.34
CA ASN A 493 -22.82 -9.07 -3.99
C ASN A 493 -23.12 -9.06 -2.50
N ASP A 494 -23.65 -10.14 -1.94
CA ASP A 494 -23.96 -10.24 -0.52
C ASP A 494 -22.74 -9.97 0.37
N ALA A 495 -22.97 -9.29 1.47
CA ALA A 495 -21.96 -9.02 2.50
C ALA A 495 -22.38 -9.65 3.83
N ASN A 496 -21.63 -10.64 4.26
CA ASN A 496 -21.91 -11.42 5.47
C ASN A 496 -20.98 -11.01 6.61
N PHE A 497 -21.51 -10.33 7.63
CA PHE A 497 -20.84 -9.98 8.87
C PHE A 497 -21.44 -10.71 10.08
N ILE A 498 -22.05 -11.89 9.88
CA ILE A 498 -22.63 -12.67 10.97
C ILE A 498 -21.55 -13.01 12.00
N ASP A 499 -21.84 -12.78 13.28
CA ASP A 499 -20.93 -12.98 14.41
C ASP A 499 -19.60 -12.20 14.32
N ALA A 500 -19.50 -11.18 13.43
CA ALA A 500 -18.34 -10.33 13.37
C ALA A 500 -18.24 -9.43 14.60
N THR A 501 -17.03 -9.21 15.10
CA THR A 501 -16.75 -8.37 16.26
C THR A 501 -15.92 -7.16 15.87
N PHE A 502 -16.42 -5.97 16.16
CA PHE A 502 -15.72 -4.71 15.97
C PHE A 502 -15.37 -4.10 17.33
N ILE A 503 -14.14 -4.28 17.77
CA ILE A 503 -13.71 -3.84 19.11
C ILE A 503 -13.56 -2.31 19.16
N ASN A 504 -12.99 -1.72 18.12
CA ASN A 504 -12.85 -0.27 17.99
C ASN A 504 -13.86 0.31 16.99
N ASN A 505 -13.62 1.55 16.53
CA ASN A 505 -14.52 2.21 15.61
C ASN A 505 -14.59 1.45 14.27
N ALA A 506 -15.80 1.33 13.72
CA ALA A 506 -16.00 0.89 12.35
C ALA A 506 -16.67 1.99 11.54
N ASP A 507 -16.04 2.33 10.44
CA ASP A 507 -16.48 3.38 9.52
C ASP A 507 -16.95 2.76 8.21
N PHE A 508 -18.26 2.79 7.98
CA PHE A 508 -18.93 2.40 6.74
C PHE A 508 -19.47 3.63 5.97
N ASN A 509 -19.04 4.85 6.33
CA ASN A 509 -19.53 6.07 5.71
C ASN A 509 -19.48 5.99 4.17
N LYS A 510 -20.61 6.28 3.52
CA LYS A 510 -20.74 6.24 2.05
C LYS A 510 -20.45 4.89 1.40
N SER A 511 -20.42 3.79 2.13
CA SER A 511 -20.31 2.46 1.52
C SER A 511 -21.63 2.09 0.80
N ILE A 512 -21.51 1.20 -0.18
CA ILE A 512 -22.62 0.74 -1.00
C ILE A 512 -22.70 -0.79 -0.91
N PHE A 513 -23.83 -1.29 -0.44
CA PHE A 513 -24.17 -2.69 -0.44
C PHE A 513 -25.19 -2.95 -1.56
N ILE A 514 -24.77 -3.61 -2.63
CA ILE A 514 -25.65 -3.92 -3.76
C ILE A 514 -26.48 -5.19 -3.46
N GLY A 515 -25.86 -6.22 -2.91
CA GLY A 515 -26.52 -7.43 -2.41
C GLY A 515 -27.08 -7.28 -1.00
N GLU A 516 -27.46 -8.41 -0.40
CA GLU A 516 -27.93 -8.47 0.98
C GLU A 516 -26.77 -8.19 1.96
N ALA A 517 -27.00 -7.35 2.96
CA ALA A 517 -26.04 -7.03 3.99
C ALA A 517 -26.47 -7.66 5.33
N LYS A 518 -25.73 -8.68 5.80
CA LYS A 518 -26.06 -9.45 7.02
C LYS A 518 -25.15 -9.05 8.17
N PHE A 519 -25.71 -8.36 9.15
CA PHE A 519 -25.10 -8.05 10.45
C PHE A 519 -25.84 -8.77 11.59
N ILE A 520 -26.21 -10.04 11.35
CA ILE A 520 -27.10 -10.84 12.21
C ILE A 520 -26.31 -11.40 13.42
N GLY A 521 -27.00 -11.55 14.54
CA GLY A 521 -26.51 -12.29 15.69
C GLY A 521 -25.62 -11.48 16.60
N ALA A 522 -24.57 -12.10 17.09
CA ALA A 522 -23.63 -11.49 18.01
C ALA A 522 -22.64 -10.55 17.32
N THR A 523 -23.05 -9.80 16.31
CA THR A 523 -22.20 -8.74 15.76
C THR A 523 -22.00 -7.67 16.83
N HIS A 524 -20.89 -7.76 17.56
CA HIS A 524 -20.57 -6.88 18.66
C HIS A 524 -19.89 -5.61 18.19
N PHE A 525 -20.62 -4.52 18.23
CA PHE A 525 -20.07 -3.20 17.95
C PHE A 525 -19.70 -2.50 19.27
N ILE A 526 -18.45 -2.71 19.74
CA ILE A 526 -18.05 -2.25 21.07
C ILE A 526 -17.89 -0.72 21.13
N ASN A 527 -17.26 -0.10 20.14
CA ASN A 527 -17.08 1.34 20.06
C ASN A 527 -17.99 2.00 18.98
N ALA A 528 -17.81 3.29 18.72
CA ALA A 528 -18.65 4.05 17.79
C ALA A 528 -18.65 3.47 16.37
N LYS A 529 -19.81 3.46 15.72
CA LYS A 529 -20.02 2.97 14.35
C LYS A 529 -20.61 4.07 13.48
N ASP A 530 -20.03 4.24 12.31
CA ASP A 530 -20.52 5.20 11.34
C ASP A 530 -21.05 4.50 10.08
N PHE A 531 -22.37 4.43 9.96
CA PHE A 531 -23.10 3.99 8.79
C PHE A 531 -23.73 5.19 8.07
N SER A 532 -23.20 6.40 8.27
CA SER A 532 -23.78 7.58 7.66
C SER A 532 -23.64 7.55 6.13
N ARG A 533 -24.71 7.93 5.45
CA ARG A 533 -24.79 7.96 3.96
C ARG A 533 -24.45 6.61 3.31
N VAL A 534 -24.64 5.51 4.01
CA VAL A 534 -24.55 4.16 3.45
C VAL A 534 -25.77 3.94 2.55
N THR A 535 -25.56 3.27 1.44
CA THR A 535 -26.65 2.80 0.56
C THR A 535 -26.76 1.28 0.65
N PHE A 536 -27.90 0.80 1.12
CA PHE A 536 -28.28 -0.62 1.08
C PHE A 536 -29.26 -0.81 -0.07
N SER A 537 -28.75 -1.29 -1.22
CA SER A 537 -29.59 -1.59 -2.39
C SER A 537 -30.29 -2.94 -2.25
N GLY A 538 -29.79 -3.85 -1.41
CA GLY A 538 -30.44 -5.10 -0.99
C GLY A 538 -31.01 -5.01 0.42
N ASN A 539 -31.48 -6.15 0.96
CA ASN A 539 -31.92 -6.22 2.35
C ASN A 539 -30.75 -5.95 3.29
N ALA A 540 -31.03 -5.23 4.38
CA ALA A 540 -30.06 -4.98 5.44
C ALA A 540 -30.55 -5.61 6.74
N ASP A 541 -29.87 -6.65 7.19
CA ASP A 541 -30.30 -7.43 8.36
C ASP A 541 -29.35 -7.22 9.55
N PHE A 542 -29.82 -6.47 10.53
CA PHE A 542 -29.18 -6.21 11.82
C PHE A 542 -29.91 -6.95 12.97
N ASN A 543 -30.59 -8.04 12.67
CA ASN A 543 -31.33 -8.83 13.68
C ASN A 543 -30.37 -9.30 14.79
N ASN A 544 -30.75 -9.06 16.04
CA ASN A 544 -29.93 -9.37 17.22
C ASN A 544 -28.53 -8.70 17.24
N ALA A 545 -28.28 -7.66 16.48
CA ALA A 545 -27.01 -6.95 16.51
C ALA A 545 -26.86 -6.11 17.81
N GLU A 546 -25.65 -6.04 18.35
CA GLU A 546 -25.34 -5.33 19.59
C GLU A 546 -24.44 -4.12 19.35
N PHE A 547 -24.95 -2.92 19.57
CA PHE A 547 -24.23 -1.65 19.47
C PHE A 547 -23.92 -1.13 20.88
N HIS A 548 -22.71 -1.38 21.36
CA HIS A 548 -22.32 -1.00 22.74
C HIS A 548 -21.96 0.49 22.88
N SER A 549 -21.89 1.24 21.79
CA SER A 549 -21.60 2.66 21.77
C SER A 549 -22.46 3.36 20.72
N LYS A 550 -22.11 4.60 20.36
CA LYS A 550 -22.85 5.39 19.36
C LYS A 550 -22.93 4.68 18.00
N ALA A 551 -24.14 4.52 17.47
CA ALA A 551 -24.44 4.03 16.12
C ALA A 551 -25.03 5.16 15.27
N ASN A 552 -24.34 5.55 14.19
CA ASN A 552 -24.74 6.67 13.34
C ASN A 552 -25.16 6.16 11.95
N PHE A 553 -26.46 6.26 11.65
CA PHE A 553 -27.05 5.95 10.35
C PHE A 553 -27.50 7.22 9.60
N THR A 554 -26.99 8.40 9.97
CA THR A 554 -27.45 9.68 9.37
C THR A 554 -27.35 9.65 7.85
N GLY A 555 -28.49 9.91 7.18
CA GLY A 555 -28.56 9.95 5.71
C GLY A 555 -28.34 8.60 5.03
N ALA A 556 -28.47 7.48 5.75
CA ALA A 556 -28.44 6.16 5.15
C ALA A 556 -29.71 5.90 4.30
N ASP A 557 -29.53 5.14 3.22
CA ASP A 557 -30.63 4.76 2.30
C ASP A 557 -30.81 3.24 2.30
N PHE A 558 -31.99 2.81 2.70
CA PHE A 558 -32.43 1.41 2.68
C PHE A 558 -33.46 1.22 1.58
N ALA A 559 -33.02 0.75 0.42
CA ALA A 559 -33.88 0.55 -0.73
C ALA A 559 -34.90 -0.59 -0.55
N HIS A 560 -34.51 -1.61 0.23
CA HIS A 560 -35.32 -2.79 0.57
C HIS A 560 -35.54 -2.93 2.07
N GLU A 561 -35.81 -4.16 2.56
CA GLU A 561 -36.07 -4.40 3.97
C GLU A 561 -34.88 -4.02 4.86
N ALA A 562 -35.14 -3.26 5.92
CA ALA A 562 -34.20 -2.93 6.97
C ALA A 562 -34.64 -3.62 8.28
N ASN A 563 -33.99 -4.71 8.64
CA ASN A 563 -34.37 -5.53 9.78
C ASN A 563 -33.47 -5.28 10.99
N PHE A 564 -33.95 -4.53 11.97
CA PHE A 564 -33.30 -4.29 13.26
C PHE A 564 -33.96 -5.09 14.41
N ASN A 565 -34.78 -6.10 14.12
CA ASN A 565 -35.48 -6.82 15.17
C ASN A 565 -34.53 -7.33 16.24
N ASN A 566 -34.93 -7.15 17.53
CA ASN A 566 -34.15 -7.54 18.71
C ASN A 566 -32.75 -6.94 18.81
N ALA A 567 -32.40 -5.95 18.00
CA ALA A 567 -31.10 -5.27 18.13
C ALA A 567 -31.05 -4.48 19.45
N THR A 568 -29.84 -4.34 19.99
CA THR A 568 -29.62 -3.61 21.26
C THR A 568 -28.66 -2.44 21.02
N PHE A 569 -29.13 -1.22 21.30
CA PHE A 569 -28.33 -0.01 21.27
C PHE A 569 -28.09 0.47 22.72
N THR A 570 -26.88 0.22 23.24
CA THR A 570 -26.51 0.72 24.57
C THR A 570 -25.99 2.16 24.54
N GLY A 571 -25.53 2.64 23.41
CA GLY A 571 -25.19 4.04 23.13
C GLY A 571 -26.28 4.77 22.36
N ASP A 572 -25.96 6.00 21.90
CA ASP A 572 -26.89 6.78 21.09
C ASP A 572 -27.11 6.12 19.71
N ALA A 573 -28.37 6.05 19.28
CA ALA A 573 -28.79 5.53 17.99
C ALA A 573 -29.32 6.66 17.11
N ILE A 574 -28.58 6.99 16.04
CA ILE A 574 -28.92 8.16 15.19
C ILE A 574 -29.37 7.68 13.83
N PHE A 575 -30.67 7.84 13.56
CA PHE A 575 -31.34 7.56 12.28
C PHE A 575 -31.84 8.85 11.62
N ARG A 576 -31.08 9.95 11.80
CA ARG A 576 -31.44 11.24 11.24
C ARG A 576 -31.32 11.21 9.70
N ASP A 577 -32.34 11.78 9.02
CA ASP A 577 -32.35 11.89 7.54
C ASP A 577 -32.22 10.54 6.82
N VAL A 578 -32.59 9.43 7.47
CA VAL A 578 -32.57 8.08 6.90
C VAL A 578 -33.78 7.90 5.97
N ILE A 579 -33.57 7.21 4.87
CA ILE A 579 -34.65 6.82 3.96
C ILE A 579 -34.88 5.31 4.06
N PHE A 580 -36.07 4.91 4.46
CA PHE A 580 -36.53 3.52 4.40
C PHE A 580 -37.51 3.39 3.25
N THR A 581 -37.08 2.89 2.11
CA THR A 581 -37.93 2.68 0.94
C THR A 581 -38.68 1.33 1.10
N GLY A 582 -38.03 0.29 1.60
CA GLY A 582 -38.67 -0.96 2.00
C GLY A 582 -39.23 -0.94 3.42
N GLU A 583 -39.60 -2.11 3.95
CA GLU A 583 -40.11 -2.25 5.31
C GLU A 583 -38.99 -2.04 6.34
N ALA A 584 -39.23 -1.19 7.35
CA ALA A 584 -38.32 -0.95 8.45
C ALA A 584 -38.80 -1.69 9.73
N LYS A 585 -38.09 -2.75 10.11
CA LYS A 585 -38.44 -3.61 11.22
C LYS A 585 -37.61 -3.29 12.47
N PHE A 586 -38.26 -2.77 13.50
CA PHE A 586 -37.65 -2.47 14.82
C PHE A 586 -38.31 -3.26 15.93
N GLY A 587 -38.86 -4.45 15.64
CA GLY A 587 -39.55 -5.28 16.64
C GLY A 587 -38.61 -5.74 17.77
N GLY A 588 -38.97 -5.43 19.01
CA GLY A 588 -38.19 -5.87 20.18
C GLY A 588 -36.86 -5.16 20.37
N VAL A 589 -36.55 -4.08 19.63
CA VAL A 589 -35.31 -3.31 19.79
C VAL A 589 -35.23 -2.66 21.17
N ILE A 590 -34.04 -2.65 21.75
CA ILE A 590 -33.73 -1.96 23.02
C ILE A 590 -32.82 -0.76 22.72
N PHE A 591 -33.31 0.42 23.10
CA PHE A 591 -32.53 1.67 23.03
C PHE A 591 -32.27 2.16 24.45
N ASN A 592 -31.02 2.12 24.89
CA ASN A 592 -30.68 2.53 26.27
C ASN A 592 -30.40 4.03 26.36
N LYS A 593 -29.99 4.67 25.30
CA LYS A 593 -29.65 6.10 25.26
C LYS A 593 -30.52 6.88 24.26
N HIS A 594 -30.06 8.04 23.80
CA HIS A 594 -30.78 8.86 22.84
C HIS A 594 -31.02 8.15 21.52
N THR A 595 -32.26 8.22 21.04
CA THR A 595 -32.66 7.70 19.73
C THR A 595 -33.24 8.80 18.88
N ASN A 596 -32.64 9.05 17.70
CA ASN A 596 -32.99 10.18 16.87
C ASN A 596 -33.46 9.74 15.48
N PHE A 597 -34.74 9.93 15.16
CA PHE A 597 -35.38 9.69 13.87
C PHE A 597 -35.76 11.00 13.16
N VAL A 598 -35.22 12.15 13.58
CA VAL A 598 -35.54 13.45 12.96
C VAL A 598 -35.22 13.40 11.47
N GLU A 599 -36.15 13.90 10.63
CA GLU A 599 -36.05 13.89 9.16
C GLU A 599 -36.06 12.46 8.53
N ALA A 600 -36.18 11.39 9.32
CA ALA A 600 -36.30 10.04 8.76
C ALA A 600 -37.55 9.92 7.87
N THR A 601 -37.42 9.26 6.74
CA THR A 601 -38.50 9.06 5.77
C THR A 601 -38.82 7.58 5.64
N PHE A 602 -40.02 7.18 6.00
CA PHE A 602 -40.54 5.84 5.89
C PHE A 602 -41.49 5.74 4.69
N LYS A 603 -40.99 5.23 3.56
CA LYS A 603 -41.80 5.00 2.34
C LYS A 603 -42.54 3.67 2.41
N GLY A 604 -41.91 2.66 3.01
CA GLY A 604 -42.52 1.37 3.33
C GLY A 604 -43.16 1.31 4.72
N GLY A 605 -43.61 0.12 5.13
CA GLY A 605 -44.11 -0.12 6.48
C GLY A 605 -43.06 0.11 7.56
N ALA A 606 -43.49 0.46 8.77
CA ALA A 606 -42.56 0.63 9.88
C ALA A 606 -43.06 -0.13 11.13
N GLY A 607 -42.43 -1.25 11.42
CA GLY A 607 -42.78 -2.14 12.50
C GLY A 607 -41.98 -1.84 13.77
N PHE A 608 -42.50 -0.95 14.62
CA PHE A 608 -41.89 -0.57 15.91
C PHE A 608 -42.48 -1.34 17.09
N SER A 609 -42.81 -2.61 16.91
CA SER A 609 -43.52 -3.39 17.95
C SER A 609 -42.62 -3.82 19.11
N LYS A 610 -43.12 -3.70 20.34
CA LYS A 610 -42.42 -4.16 21.57
C LYS A 610 -41.04 -3.51 21.79
N MET A 611 -40.77 -2.31 21.24
CA MET A 611 -39.56 -1.58 21.52
C MET A 611 -39.42 -1.19 22.99
N THR A 612 -38.17 -0.96 23.39
CA THR A 612 -37.86 -0.46 24.74
C THR A 612 -36.94 0.76 24.63
N PHE A 613 -37.40 1.92 25.07
CA PHE A 613 -36.59 3.12 25.28
C PHE A 613 -36.32 3.23 26.80
N THR A 614 -35.08 3.02 27.23
CA THR A 614 -34.76 2.87 28.64
C THR A 614 -34.62 4.21 29.36
N GLU A 615 -33.75 5.09 28.86
CA GLU A 615 -33.45 6.35 29.56
C GLU A 615 -34.21 7.56 28.98
N PHE A 616 -34.31 7.67 27.66
CA PHE A 616 -34.87 8.82 26.98
C PHE A 616 -35.99 8.46 26.02
N GLU A 617 -36.91 9.39 25.79
CA GLU A 617 -37.93 9.28 24.74
C GLU A 617 -37.27 9.43 23.37
N PRO A 618 -37.77 8.76 22.32
CA PRO A 618 -37.23 8.91 20.95
C PRO A 618 -37.61 10.25 20.36
N TRP A 619 -36.69 10.81 19.54
CA TRP A 619 -36.91 12.05 18.82
C TRP A 619 -37.35 11.76 17.39
N PHE A 620 -38.53 12.19 17.00
CA PHE A 620 -39.06 12.12 15.64
C PHE A 620 -39.16 13.48 14.98
N PHE A 621 -39.04 14.57 15.73
CA PHE A 621 -39.07 15.92 15.24
C PHE A 621 -38.15 16.85 16.04
N GLU A 622 -37.68 17.90 15.41
CA GLU A 622 -36.88 18.98 16.00
C GLU A 622 -37.21 20.30 15.25
N MET A 623 -37.79 21.27 15.91
CA MET A 623 -38.19 22.53 15.30
C MET A 623 -39.08 22.32 14.04
N CYS A 624 -38.55 22.62 12.84
CA CYS A 624 -39.24 22.47 11.55
C CYS A 624 -38.82 21.20 10.79
N ARG A 625 -38.17 20.25 11.46
CA ARG A 625 -37.66 19.00 10.90
C ARG A 625 -38.42 17.84 11.46
N HIS A 626 -39.10 17.11 10.61
CA HIS A 626 -40.05 16.08 11.03
C HIS A 626 -39.73 14.75 10.34
N ALA A 627 -39.85 13.64 11.06
CA ALA A 627 -39.92 12.36 10.40
C ALA A 627 -41.20 12.26 9.57
N ARG A 628 -41.16 11.52 8.48
CA ARG A 628 -42.20 11.43 7.46
C ARG A 628 -42.60 9.98 7.24
N PHE A 629 -43.89 9.73 7.14
CA PHE A 629 -44.47 8.40 6.93
C PHE A 629 -45.34 8.40 5.67
N SER A 630 -45.21 7.37 4.84
CA SER A 630 -45.98 7.29 3.57
C SER A 630 -47.48 7.06 3.83
N ALA A 631 -48.33 7.88 3.23
CA ALA A 631 -49.77 7.69 3.23
C ALA A 631 -50.25 6.62 2.24
N ALA A 632 -49.37 6.15 1.33
CA ALA A 632 -49.68 5.03 0.44
C ALA A 632 -49.83 3.70 1.20
N MET A 633 -49.21 3.57 2.36
CA MET A 633 -49.29 2.39 3.22
C MET A 633 -50.67 2.24 3.89
N ASN A 634 -50.91 1.11 4.54
CA ASN A 634 -52.11 0.98 5.38
C ASN A 634 -51.80 1.45 6.81
N PRO A 635 -52.79 2.01 7.53
CA PRO A 635 -52.59 2.47 8.91
C PRO A 635 -52.06 1.41 9.87
N HIS A 636 -52.29 0.11 9.60
CA HIS A 636 -51.78 -1.02 10.38
C HIS A 636 -50.30 -1.37 10.11
N ASP A 637 -49.74 -0.89 9.04
CA ASP A 637 -48.33 -1.12 8.70
C ASP A 637 -47.38 -0.27 9.56
N TYR A 638 -47.93 0.65 10.36
CA TYR A 638 -47.23 1.45 11.35
C TYR A 638 -47.64 1.04 12.78
N ASN A 639 -46.75 0.36 13.51
CA ASN A 639 -46.98 -0.11 14.84
C ASN A 639 -45.94 0.42 15.84
N PHE A 640 -46.29 1.36 16.66
CA PHE A 640 -45.44 2.01 17.68
C PHE A 640 -45.64 1.46 19.10
N SER A 641 -45.95 0.18 19.24
CA SER A 641 -46.12 -0.38 20.59
C SER A 641 -44.78 -0.53 21.31
N VAL A 642 -44.74 -0.11 22.56
CA VAL A 642 -43.55 -0.23 23.41
C VAL A 642 -43.77 -1.21 24.53
N THR A 643 -42.71 -1.73 25.16
CA THR A 643 -42.80 -2.58 26.32
C THR A 643 -43.28 -1.80 27.57
N THR A 644 -43.76 -2.49 28.60
CA THR A 644 -44.21 -1.88 29.85
C THR A 644 -43.12 -1.13 30.63
N LYS A 645 -41.84 -1.42 30.33
CA LYS A 645 -40.68 -0.79 30.97
C LYS A 645 -40.12 0.38 30.15
N SER A 646 -40.67 0.63 28.96
CA SER A 646 -40.17 1.65 28.03
C SER A 646 -40.62 3.05 28.40
N LYS A 647 -39.82 4.05 28.06
CA LYS A 647 -40.31 5.43 27.90
C LYS A 647 -41.39 5.45 26.83
N PRO A 648 -42.40 6.32 26.93
CA PRO A 648 -43.49 6.36 25.97
C PRO A 648 -43.03 6.87 24.57
N VAL A 649 -43.69 6.40 23.53
CA VAL A 649 -43.77 7.07 22.24
C VAL A 649 -45.09 7.84 22.20
N ASN A 650 -45.02 9.16 22.26
CA ASN A 650 -46.21 9.99 22.22
C ASN A 650 -46.77 9.97 20.79
N LEU A 651 -48.01 9.49 20.65
CA LEU A 651 -48.65 9.34 19.33
C LEU A 651 -49.70 10.40 19.13
N GLY A 652 -49.74 10.92 17.91
CA GLY A 652 -50.80 11.77 17.42
C GLY A 652 -51.54 11.13 16.24
N THR A 653 -52.49 11.85 15.69
CA THR A 653 -53.19 11.42 14.48
C THR A 653 -52.93 12.43 13.34
N ALA A 654 -52.70 11.89 12.15
CA ALA A 654 -52.57 12.65 10.91
C ALA A 654 -53.42 11.99 9.80
N THR A 655 -53.97 12.76 8.91
CA THR A 655 -54.84 12.29 7.82
C THR A 655 -54.29 12.74 6.47
N LEU A 656 -54.14 11.82 5.54
CA LEU A 656 -53.80 12.11 4.15
C LEU A 656 -54.35 11.00 3.25
N LEU A 657 -54.68 11.27 2.01
CA LEU A 657 -55.31 10.33 1.06
C LEU A 657 -56.57 9.62 1.61
N GLY A 658 -57.34 10.34 2.45
CA GLY A 658 -58.56 9.80 3.08
C GLY A 658 -58.31 8.72 4.15
N LYS A 659 -57.07 8.45 4.51
CA LYS A 659 -56.69 7.50 5.57
C LYS A 659 -56.19 8.29 6.77
N THR A 660 -56.56 7.81 7.98
CA THR A 660 -56.08 8.37 9.26
C THR A 660 -55.07 7.43 9.87
N PHE A 661 -53.89 7.93 10.18
CA PHE A 661 -52.80 7.21 10.76
C PHE A 661 -52.53 7.67 12.19
N LYS A 662 -52.14 6.70 13.04
CA LYS A 662 -51.62 6.98 14.39
C LYS A 662 -50.11 6.89 14.34
N ILE A 663 -49.42 8.01 14.30
CA ILE A 663 -47.97 8.16 14.15
C ILE A 663 -47.39 9.00 15.27
N PRO A 664 -46.07 9.05 15.47
CA PRO A 664 -45.47 9.86 16.52
C PRO A 664 -45.87 11.33 16.44
N LEU A 665 -46.11 11.92 17.60
CA LEU A 665 -46.54 13.33 17.72
C LEU A 665 -45.51 14.26 16.99
N GLY A 666 -46.00 15.25 16.28
CA GLY A 666 -45.15 16.21 15.56
C GLY A 666 -44.53 15.70 14.26
N THR A 667 -44.87 14.49 13.81
CA THR A 667 -44.48 13.94 12.50
C THR A 667 -45.54 14.27 11.43
N ILE A 668 -45.22 13.94 10.17
CA ILE A 668 -46.13 14.18 9.04
C ILE A 668 -46.33 12.94 8.19
N LEU A 669 -47.47 12.87 7.52
CA LEU A 669 -47.64 11.94 6.40
C LEU A 669 -47.22 12.63 5.11
N PHE A 670 -46.79 11.85 4.14
CA PHE A 670 -46.53 12.30 2.78
C PHE A 670 -47.06 11.27 1.78
N ASP A 671 -47.46 11.77 0.62
CA ASP A 671 -47.79 10.93 -0.52
C ASP A 671 -46.54 10.78 -1.39
N PRO A 672 -46.00 9.56 -1.59
CA PRO A 672 -44.81 9.33 -2.40
C PRO A 672 -44.99 9.71 -3.87
N ASP A 673 -46.22 9.72 -4.39
CA ASP A 673 -46.53 10.01 -5.80
C ASP A 673 -46.72 11.50 -6.06
N SER A 674 -47.49 12.22 -5.24
CA SER A 674 -47.78 13.65 -5.41
C SER A 674 -46.83 14.56 -4.59
N ASN A 675 -46.12 14.05 -3.61
CA ASN A 675 -45.37 14.77 -2.59
C ASN A 675 -46.23 15.68 -1.70
N ASP A 676 -47.57 15.50 -1.69
CA ASP A 676 -48.44 16.17 -0.75
C ASP A 676 -48.13 15.76 0.68
N ILE A 677 -48.28 16.66 1.63
CA ILE A 677 -48.02 16.41 3.05
C ILE A 677 -49.27 16.72 3.90
N SER A 678 -49.38 15.98 5.00
CA SER A 678 -50.40 16.24 6.01
C SER A 678 -50.06 17.44 6.90
N ASP A 679 -50.99 17.88 7.71
CA ASP A 679 -50.67 18.58 8.95
C ASP A 679 -49.84 17.71 9.89
N LEU A 680 -49.20 18.35 10.87
CA LEU A 680 -48.49 17.64 11.93
C LEU A 680 -49.45 16.73 12.70
N ALA A 681 -48.96 15.51 13.01
CA ALA A 681 -49.70 14.62 13.90
C ALA A 681 -49.90 15.25 15.29
N LYS A 682 -51.14 15.34 15.71
CA LYS A 682 -51.60 16.00 16.95
C LYS A 682 -52.33 15.03 17.83
#